data_24090a10f70dcbd2025c8fc30707dc0c
#
_entry.id   24090a10f70dcbd2025c8fc30707dc0c
#
_cell.length_a   1.000
_cell.length_b   1.000
_cell.length_c   1.000
_cell.angle_alpha   90.00
_cell.angle_beta   90.00
_cell.angle_gamma   90.00
#
_symmetry.space_group_name_H-M   'P 1'
#
loop_
_entity.id
_entity.type
_entity.pdbx_description
1 polymer ?
#
loop_
_entity_poly.entity_id
_entity_poly.type
_entity_poly.pdbx_seq_one_letter_code
_entity_poly.pdbx_strand_id
1 'polypeptide(L)'
;MSISLLAAAIAAGGSLASASALAAVASPTVIEDYDGQVKGTEVTVLTADGMFGDKTSLFDGATTFSATDVSLKTNSALTVAIGRKLAMASNTNQSWNGAQAVFGSSWILDVPNIHGIFDERIGWVVADREYQGNGFPDSWKGSTQRCSVADYSPPTVPDLDASDRKSSYAGGDYWAGNMINIPGQGEELMLNLGAGQARPSDGLAYYGGTKSNWKVACLPSVRNAAGEGFLVATPNGQRYFFDWMVVRPTKRIRGVPGEFGGGLGTRRVEAFLYATRVEDAQGNWIAYDYDPANPHRLLAVRSNDGVEARLAYNADGRIESITAAGRVWRYAYAPRPEPASGQWLSSVTLPDGSAWGYQYGQNFYFMNTDVNTLWQTCSPNVGTQTSAQQPLPADMSSFVVTHPSGAVGEFKFRRLVHGTNRTSAVCFPRQEQIWTRLSGTPMAYTVGSLYSKTVTGPGVPALTWSYVYKPSWSWKADCETPGTCYRPSETWMTNPDSSVNVYKFNNDFTQSVGELLEESRRTAAGVALRTVSNTYVGSAEGQPFPAINGAVPKVIGGSVGYLNNRPLKTRQIVQDGVTFTTENQIFDVYARVLRFTGYNTLGYSRSEGSEFYDHAGKWVLGQVSATSLNGVETARAAFDPATALVSRVTEFGKLKSAFTYRADGTLETVKDGAGNVTAFANWKRGVPQTIQRPATPESPAGASESAVVDDRGWVVSTTDENGFATQYSYDGMGRLAGIVYPQGDTVDWHPMSQEFSRVPVAEYGLEPNHWRRVAITGDRRSDTYYDAFLRPVLEMEFDLGDASRNTQKQVFTRYDAQGRMAFKSLPTRHIGDFRQSVPGTAYAYDALGRQTAAVQDSELGALTTTTEYLAGFKRKTTNPRGLATVETFQVFGEPGYESPAVIDAPESVRTQIMRDAFGKPLEIQRMSTAQ
;
A
#
# COMPACT_ATOMS: atom_id res chain seq x y z
N MET A 1 -10.74 -8.98 7.68
CA MET A 1 -9.63 -8.64 6.79
C MET A 1 -10.02 -9.11 5.40
N SER A 2 -10.48 -8.20 4.61
CA SER A 2 -11.22 -7.77 3.89
C SER A 2 -11.05 -7.28 2.50
N ILE A 3 -12.01 -7.22 1.76
CA ILE A 3 -12.18 -6.97 0.32
C ILE A 3 -11.71 -5.56 -0.11
N SER A 4 -11.44 -4.66 0.82
CA SER A 4 -10.93 -3.31 0.51
C SER A 4 -9.44 -3.23 0.14
N LEU A 5 -8.67 -4.32 0.23
CA LEU A 5 -7.24 -4.34 -0.12
C LEU A 5 -6.96 -4.68 -1.60
N LEU A 6 -7.95 -5.16 -2.35
CA LEU A 6 -7.73 -5.53 -3.76
C LEU A 6 -7.82 -4.34 -4.73
N ALA A 7 -8.54 -3.29 -4.38
CA ALA A 7 -8.67 -2.10 -5.22
C ALA A 7 -7.50 -1.10 -5.08
N ALA A 8 -6.80 -1.11 -3.94
CA ALA A 8 -5.66 -0.22 -3.68
C ALA A 8 -4.31 -0.74 -4.23
N ALA A 9 -4.21 -2.04 -4.55
CA ALA A 9 -2.97 -2.65 -5.06
C ALA A 9 -2.67 -2.32 -6.53
N ILE A 10 -3.61 -1.76 -7.27
CA ILE A 10 -3.44 -1.45 -8.70
C ILE A 10 -2.77 -0.09 -8.94
N ALA A 11 -2.78 0.81 -7.95
CA ALA A 11 -2.25 2.18 -8.10
C ALA A 11 -0.83 2.39 -7.57
N ALA A 12 -0.23 1.39 -6.92
CA ALA A 12 1.11 1.52 -6.36
C ALA A 12 1.92 0.29 -6.76
N GLY A 13 3.04 0.48 -7.47
CA GLY A 13 3.98 -0.55 -7.90
C GLY A 13 4.54 -1.43 -6.78
N GLY A 14 3.67 -2.09 -6.05
CA GLY A 14 3.95 -3.19 -5.15
C GLY A 14 3.71 -4.49 -5.90
N SER A 15 4.52 -5.50 -5.65
CA SER A 15 4.46 -6.85 -6.20
C SER A 15 3.01 -7.27 -6.46
N LEU A 16 2.63 -7.38 -7.73
CA LEU A 16 1.38 -7.98 -8.14
C LEU A 16 1.38 -9.44 -7.66
N ALA A 17 0.82 -9.67 -6.48
CA ALA A 17 0.39 -10.99 -6.11
C ALA A 17 -0.58 -11.47 -7.20
N SER A 18 -0.33 -12.67 -7.69
CA SER A 18 -1.07 -13.43 -8.69
C SER A 18 -2.51 -12.98 -8.93
N ALA A 19 -2.76 -12.32 -10.06
CA ALA A 19 -4.10 -11.96 -10.52
C ALA A 19 -4.76 -13.12 -11.29
N SER A 20 -4.66 -14.34 -10.79
CA SER A 20 -5.31 -15.53 -11.35
C SER A 20 -6.32 -16.18 -10.41
N ALA A 21 -6.76 -15.46 -9.38
CA ALA A 21 -8.01 -15.82 -8.74
C ALA A 21 -9.14 -15.16 -9.54
N LEU A 22 -10.16 -15.93 -9.93
CA LEU A 22 -11.45 -15.39 -10.34
C LEU A 22 -11.82 -14.26 -9.39
N ALA A 23 -12.06 -13.06 -9.92
CA ALA A 23 -12.54 -11.97 -9.11
C ALA A 23 -13.80 -12.48 -8.40
N ALA A 24 -13.82 -12.47 -7.08
CA ALA A 24 -15.00 -12.90 -6.35
C ALA A 24 -16.14 -11.90 -6.58
N VAL A 25 -17.36 -12.39 -6.75
CA VAL A 25 -18.53 -11.50 -6.74
C VAL A 25 -18.59 -10.75 -5.41
N ALA A 26 -19.04 -9.50 -5.46
CA ALA A 26 -19.19 -8.69 -4.27
C ALA A 26 -20.07 -9.41 -3.24
N SER A 27 -19.59 -9.49 -2.01
CA SER A 27 -20.33 -10.08 -0.88
C SER A 27 -19.95 -9.31 0.39
N PRO A 28 -20.89 -9.03 1.29
CA PRO A 28 -20.57 -8.41 2.57
C PRO A 28 -19.81 -9.40 3.47
N THR A 29 -18.99 -8.87 4.36
CA THR A 29 -18.38 -9.67 5.43
C THR A 29 -19.44 -9.95 6.50
N VAL A 30 -19.72 -11.21 6.76
CA VAL A 30 -20.67 -11.67 7.78
C VAL A 30 -19.86 -12.08 9.02
N ILE A 31 -20.25 -11.58 10.18
CA ILE A 31 -19.72 -11.99 11.47
C ILE A 31 -20.60 -13.15 11.96
N GLU A 32 -20.11 -14.38 11.78
CA GLU A 32 -20.87 -15.58 12.16
C GLU A 32 -20.76 -15.91 13.65
N ASP A 33 -19.65 -15.51 14.28
CA ASP A 33 -19.40 -15.68 15.71
C ASP A 33 -18.51 -14.55 16.25
N TYR A 34 -18.38 -14.47 17.59
CA TYR A 34 -17.52 -13.47 18.23
C TYR A 34 -16.08 -13.92 18.40
N ASP A 35 -15.78 -15.21 18.29
CA ASP A 35 -14.44 -15.79 18.48
C ASP A 35 -13.40 -15.15 17.58
N GLY A 36 -13.75 -14.94 16.32
CA GLY A 36 -12.90 -14.26 15.34
C GLY A 36 -12.59 -12.81 15.72
N GLN A 37 -13.51 -12.12 16.39
CA GLN A 37 -13.32 -10.74 16.84
C GLN A 37 -12.41 -10.66 18.06
N VAL A 38 -12.50 -11.62 18.99
CA VAL A 38 -11.62 -11.73 20.16
C VAL A 38 -10.21 -12.16 19.75
N LYS A 39 -10.09 -13.15 18.85
CA LYS A 39 -8.79 -13.67 18.35
C LYS A 39 -8.09 -12.71 17.39
N GLY A 40 -8.82 -11.81 16.73
CA GLY A 40 -8.27 -10.84 15.76
C GLY A 40 -7.25 -9.85 16.33
N THR A 41 -7.02 -9.86 17.64
CA THR A 41 -6.01 -9.05 18.35
C THR A 41 -4.69 -9.82 18.60
N GLU A 42 -4.44 -10.93 17.92
CA GLU A 42 -3.18 -11.66 18.03
C GLU A 42 -1.98 -10.90 17.47
N VAL A 43 -0.79 -11.26 17.96
CA VAL A 43 0.49 -10.68 17.50
C VAL A 43 0.72 -11.06 16.04
N THR A 44 0.75 -10.07 15.17
CA THR A 44 0.99 -10.28 13.74
C THR A 44 2.48 -10.29 13.44
N VAL A 45 2.94 -11.33 12.75
CA VAL A 45 4.31 -11.41 12.23
C VAL A 45 4.56 -10.28 11.22
N LEU A 46 5.66 -9.57 11.40
CA LEU A 46 6.09 -8.48 10.54
C LEU A 46 6.95 -9.00 9.39
N THR A 47 6.95 -8.26 8.29
CA THR A 47 7.86 -8.50 7.16
C THR A 47 8.80 -7.32 7.01
N ALA A 48 10.03 -7.54 6.55
CA ALA A 48 10.99 -6.47 6.35
C ALA A 48 10.55 -5.41 5.34
N ASP A 49 9.63 -5.78 4.43
CA ASP A 49 9.05 -4.86 3.47
C ASP A 49 7.93 -4.03 4.12
N GLY A 50 8.10 -2.73 4.13
CA GLY A 50 7.14 -1.76 4.65
C GLY A 50 6.93 -1.72 6.17
N MET A 51 7.63 -2.53 6.99
CA MET A 51 7.42 -2.54 8.45
C MET A 51 7.75 -1.18 9.12
N PHE A 52 8.63 -0.41 8.52
CA PHE A 52 8.97 0.94 8.99
C PHE A 52 8.06 2.02 8.38
N GLY A 53 7.01 1.62 7.67
CA GLY A 53 6.19 2.52 6.87
C GLY A 53 6.88 2.98 5.58
N ASP A 54 8.00 2.35 5.24
CA ASP A 54 8.80 2.67 4.06
C ASP A 54 8.14 2.14 2.78
N LYS A 55 8.11 3.01 1.77
CA LYS A 55 7.67 2.69 0.40
C LYS A 55 8.65 3.31 -0.57
N THR A 56 9.40 2.46 -1.27
CA THR A 56 10.42 2.87 -2.23
C THR A 56 9.95 2.65 -3.66
N SER A 57 10.04 3.69 -4.48
CA SER A 57 9.88 3.59 -5.92
C SER A 57 11.08 2.87 -6.52
N LEU A 58 10.87 1.70 -7.10
CA LEU A 58 11.93 0.97 -7.77
C LEU A 58 12.36 1.63 -9.10
N PHE A 59 11.57 2.59 -9.63
CA PHE A 59 11.90 3.33 -10.83
C PHE A 59 13.07 4.31 -10.60
N ASP A 60 13.05 5.05 -9.49
CA ASP A 60 14.02 6.13 -9.20
C ASP A 60 14.58 6.11 -7.76
N GLY A 61 14.15 5.18 -6.93
CA GLY A 61 14.61 5.05 -5.55
C GLY A 61 14.02 6.07 -4.56
N ALA A 62 13.07 6.90 -5.00
CA ALA A 62 12.36 7.80 -4.12
C ALA A 62 11.66 7.02 -3.01
N THR A 63 11.88 7.41 -1.76
CA THR A 63 11.33 6.70 -0.61
C THR A 63 10.45 7.62 0.22
N THR A 64 9.28 7.12 0.60
CA THR A 64 8.39 7.77 1.56
C THR A 64 8.27 6.90 2.79
N PHE A 65 8.02 7.53 3.93
CA PHE A 65 7.68 6.85 5.18
C PHE A 65 6.34 7.34 5.66
N SER A 66 5.48 6.44 6.07
CA SER A 66 4.16 6.77 6.62
C SER A 66 3.86 5.89 7.83
N ALA A 67 3.11 6.43 8.77
CA ALA A 67 2.60 5.68 9.89
C ALA A 67 1.19 6.18 10.24
N THR A 68 0.27 5.26 10.45
CA THR A 68 -1.05 5.55 11.03
C THR A 68 -0.95 5.28 12.53
N ASP A 69 -0.87 6.35 13.31
CA ASP A 69 -0.70 6.24 14.75
C ASP A 69 -2.03 5.86 15.43
N VAL A 70 -3.14 6.47 15.00
CA VAL A 70 -4.48 6.21 15.51
C VAL A 70 -5.37 5.68 14.40
N SER A 71 -6.08 4.58 14.65
CA SER A 71 -7.09 4.03 13.76
C SER A 71 -8.20 3.42 14.61
N LEU A 72 -9.41 3.99 14.50
CA LEU A 72 -10.60 3.56 15.23
C LEU A 72 -11.70 3.21 14.25
N LYS A 73 -12.26 2.01 14.38
CA LYS A 73 -13.38 1.54 13.57
C LYS A 73 -14.65 2.33 13.90
N THR A 74 -15.46 2.58 12.90
CA THR A 74 -16.86 3.04 13.02
C THR A 74 -17.81 1.90 12.62
N ASN A 75 -19.12 2.15 12.63
CA ASN A 75 -20.08 1.18 12.10
C ASN A 75 -20.08 1.11 10.56
N SER A 76 -19.39 2.03 9.90
CA SER A 76 -19.29 2.10 8.44
C SER A 76 -17.90 1.70 7.92
N ALA A 77 -17.70 1.80 6.62
CA ALA A 77 -16.38 1.63 6.00
C ALA A 77 -15.42 2.80 6.29
N LEU A 78 -15.90 3.91 6.86
CA LEU A 78 -15.08 5.05 7.26
C LEU A 78 -14.36 4.75 8.57
N THR A 79 -13.10 5.20 8.68
CA THR A 79 -12.26 5.01 9.87
C THR A 79 -11.80 6.35 10.40
N VAL A 80 -11.94 6.60 11.70
CA VAL A 80 -11.31 7.75 12.35
C VAL A 80 -9.84 7.46 12.50
N ALA A 81 -9.01 8.04 11.63
CA ALA A 81 -7.59 7.78 11.57
C ALA A 81 -6.76 9.07 11.59
N ILE A 82 -5.61 9.02 12.24
CA ILE A 82 -4.61 10.08 12.22
C ILE A 82 -3.27 9.45 11.89
N GLY A 83 -2.71 9.88 10.77
CA GLY A 83 -1.44 9.43 10.26
C GLY A 83 -0.46 10.57 10.02
N ARG A 84 0.77 10.21 9.74
CA ARG A 84 1.86 11.11 9.39
C ARG A 84 2.68 10.54 8.24
N LYS A 85 3.23 11.43 7.41
CA LYS A 85 3.99 11.06 6.20
C LYS A 85 5.27 11.87 6.13
N LEU A 86 6.37 11.21 5.78
CA LEU A 86 7.67 11.79 5.48
C LEU A 86 8.01 11.44 4.02
N ALA A 87 8.26 12.43 3.18
CA ALA A 87 8.68 12.21 1.81
C ALA A 87 10.11 12.70 1.59
N MET A 88 10.98 11.82 1.10
CA MET A 88 12.39 12.11 0.81
C MET A 88 12.61 12.77 -0.54
N ALA A 89 11.72 12.55 -1.50
CA ALA A 89 11.88 12.96 -2.90
C ALA A 89 10.90 14.05 -3.36
N SER A 90 10.17 14.68 -2.44
CA SER A 90 9.20 15.70 -2.82
C SER A 90 9.89 17.03 -3.09
N ASN A 91 9.58 17.66 -4.24
CA ASN A 91 10.02 19.02 -4.59
C ASN A 91 9.50 20.12 -3.65
N THR A 92 8.62 19.76 -2.73
CA THR A 92 7.76 20.69 -2.00
C THR A 92 8.25 21.04 -0.60
N ASN A 93 9.23 20.36 0.00
CA ASN A 93 9.22 20.25 1.46
C ASN A 93 10.37 20.86 2.24
N GLN A 94 11.02 21.93 1.85
CA GLN A 94 12.30 22.16 2.47
C GLN A 94 12.44 23.38 3.38
N SER A 95 11.43 24.22 3.49
CA SER A 95 11.51 25.46 4.30
C SER A 95 10.61 25.46 5.55
N TRP A 96 10.27 24.27 6.05
CA TRP A 96 9.28 24.16 7.15
C TRP A 96 9.92 24.36 8.54
N ASN A 97 10.66 25.44 8.69
CA ASN A 97 11.28 25.84 9.95
C ASN A 97 10.39 26.81 10.74
N GLY A 98 9.10 26.52 10.87
CA GLY A 98 8.20 27.43 11.58
C GLY A 98 7.11 26.72 12.37
N ALA A 99 6.29 27.49 13.04
CA ALA A 99 5.13 27.04 13.83
C ALA A 99 4.11 26.17 13.04
N GLN A 100 4.23 26.11 11.72
CA GLN A 100 3.35 25.33 10.86
C GLN A 100 3.77 23.85 10.69
N ALA A 101 4.94 23.45 11.20
CA ALA A 101 5.42 22.07 11.13
C ALA A 101 4.94 21.29 12.36
N VAL A 102 3.71 20.82 12.33
CA VAL A 102 3.03 20.19 13.49
C VAL A 102 3.71 18.90 14.02
N PHE A 103 4.51 18.23 13.19
CA PHE A 103 5.37 17.11 13.59
C PHE A 103 6.89 17.46 13.54
N GLY A 104 7.24 18.73 13.61
CA GLY A 104 8.60 19.17 13.36
C GLY A 104 8.95 19.20 11.86
N SER A 105 10.21 19.47 11.55
CA SER A 105 10.66 19.54 10.16
C SER A 105 10.54 18.16 9.47
N SER A 106 10.01 18.09 8.27
CA SER A 106 9.94 16.94 7.37
C SER A 106 8.75 15.98 7.51
N TRP A 107 8.12 15.86 8.67
CA TRP A 107 6.87 15.08 8.81
C TRP A 107 5.65 15.98 8.64
N ILE A 108 4.67 15.48 7.90
CA ILE A 108 3.40 16.16 7.66
C ILE A 108 2.25 15.32 8.21
N LEU A 109 1.16 15.97 8.56
CA LEU A 109 -0.09 15.32 8.90
C LEU A 109 -0.68 14.71 7.63
N ASP A 110 -0.95 13.40 7.65
CA ASP A 110 -1.51 12.67 6.51
C ASP A 110 -3.04 12.72 6.58
N VAL A 111 -3.60 13.80 6.09
CA VAL A 111 -5.05 14.03 5.96
C VAL A 111 -5.41 14.26 4.50
N PRO A 112 -6.65 13.96 4.08
CA PRO A 112 -7.07 14.19 2.70
C PRO A 112 -6.92 15.67 2.34
N ASN A 113 -6.29 15.96 1.18
CA ASN A 113 -6.09 17.33 0.73
C ASN A 113 -5.99 17.43 -0.80
N ILE A 114 -6.27 18.62 -1.31
CA ILE A 114 -5.88 19.05 -2.66
C ILE A 114 -4.84 20.14 -2.50
N HIS A 115 -3.75 20.06 -3.26
CA HIS A 115 -2.68 21.06 -3.14
C HIS A 115 -2.04 21.41 -4.49
N GLY A 116 -1.37 22.56 -4.52
CA GLY A 116 -0.59 23.05 -5.64
C GLY A 116 0.40 24.12 -5.20
N ILE A 117 1.36 24.43 -6.06
CA ILE A 117 2.38 25.45 -5.80
C ILE A 117 2.05 26.71 -6.58
N PHE A 118 1.99 27.85 -5.91
CA PHE A 118 1.58 29.13 -6.46
C PHE A 118 2.58 30.23 -6.13
N ASP A 119 2.49 31.37 -6.81
CA ASP A 119 3.24 32.57 -6.44
C ASP A 119 2.74 33.11 -5.09
N GLU A 120 3.66 33.48 -4.19
CA GLU A 120 3.32 33.92 -2.81
C GLU A 120 2.40 35.15 -2.79
N ARG A 121 2.48 36.02 -3.79
CA ARG A 121 1.73 37.31 -3.83
C ARG A 121 0.27 37.13 -4.19
N ILE A 122 -0.04 36.13 -5.03
CA ILE A 122 -1.39 35.92 -5.54
C ILE A 122 -2.08 34.72 -4.88
N GLY A 123 -1.30 33.79 -4.30
CA GLY A 123 -1.82 32.57 -3.72
C GLY A 123 -2.50 31.64 -4.74
N TRP A 124 -3.47 30.88 -4.30
CA TRP A 124 -4.23 29.97 -5.16
C TRP A 124 -5.36 30.72 -5.89
N VAL A 125 -5.04 31.28 -7.04
CA VAL A 125 -5.97 31.87 -8.01
C VAL A 125 -5.75 31.24 -9.38
N VAL A 126 -6.78 31.32 -10.22
CA VAL A 126 -6.74 30.89 -11.63
C VAL A 126 -6.77 32.12 -12.54
N ALA A 127 -6.22 32.00 -13.76
CA ALA A 127 -6.19 33.10 -14.70
C ALA A 127 -7.62 33.48 -15.14
N ASP A 128 -7.93 34.75 -15.09
CA ASP A 128 -9.20 35.27 -15.59
C ASP A 128 -9.19 35.35 -17.12
N ARG A 129 -10.22 34.85 -17.77
CA ARG A 129 -10.33 34.82 -19.24
C ARG A 129 -10.52 36.23 -19.87
N GLU A 130 -11.06 37.16 -19.11
CA GLU A 130 -11.31 38.51 -19.62
C GLU A 130 -10.02 39.33 -19.77
N TYR A 131 -8.89 38.91 -19.19
CA TYR A 131 -7.64 39.68 -19.14
C TYR A 131 -6.56 39.18 -20.11
N GLN A 132 -6.90 38.59 -21.26
CA GLN A 132 -5.92 38.23 -22.31
C GLN A 132 -5.53 39.38 -23.23
N GLY A 133 -5.81 40.63 -22.87
CA GLY A 133 -5.54 41.84 -23.65
C GLY A 133 -4.20 42.50 -23.31
N ASN A 134 -3.31 42.52 -24.29
CA ASN A 134 -2.23 43.47 -24.55
C ASN A 134 -1.86 44.52 -23.48
N GLY A 135 -1.01 44.21 -22.52
CA GLY A 135 -0.33 45.25 -21.77
C GLY A 135 -0.13 44.95 -20.28
N PHE A 136 1.11 44.85 -19.84
CA PHE A 136 1.51 45.01 -18.46
C PHE A 136 0.92 46.30 -17.86
N PRO A 137 0.43 46.36 -16.64
CA PRO A 137 0.81 45.63 -15.40
C PRO A 137 -0.34 44.93 -14.64
N ASP A 138 -1.57 44.84 -15.17
CA ASP A 138 -2.75 44.38 -14.44
C ASP A 138 -3.18 42.91 -14.75
N SER A 139 -2.47 42.23 -15.62
CA SER A 139 -2.80 40.87 -16.10
C SER A 139 -2.59 39.73 -15.07
N TRP A 140 -2.14 40.02 -13.86
CA TRP A 140 -1.88 39.05 -12.81
C TRP A 140 -2.99 38.97 -11.75
N LYS A 141 -4.08 39.66 -11.93
CA LYS A 141 -5.28 39.46 -11.12
C LYS A 141 -5.92 38.14 -11.52
N GLY A 142 -5.99 37.22 -10.59
CA GLY A 142 -6.63 35.91 -10.77
C GLY A 142 -8.01 35.86 -10.11
N SER A 143 -8.82 34.93 -10.57
CA SER A 143 -10.12 34.61 -9.96
C SER A 143 -9.95 33.55 -8.85
N THR A 144 -10.72 33.71 -7.77
CA THR A 144 -10.85 32.68 -6.73
C THR A 144 -11.87 31.59 -7.07
N GLN A 145 -12.45 31.61 -8.26
CA GLN A 145 -13.25 30.53 -8.84
C GLN A 145 -12.36 29.36 -9.27
N ARG A 146 -11.72 28.71 -8.32
CA ARG A 146 -10.65 27.73 -8.51
C ARG A 146 -11.12 26.45 -9.17
N CYS A 147 -12.40 26.16 -9.12
CA CYS A 147 -13.00 24.89 -9.52
C CYS A 147 -13.83 25.02 -10.79
N SER A 148 -14.66 26.07 -10.90
CA SER A 148 -15.63 26.23 -12.00
C SER A 148 -15.01 26.77 -13.29
N VAL A 149 -13.79 27.29 -13.24
CA VAL A 149 -13.06 27.74 -14.43
C VAL A 149 -12.39 26.55 -15.11
N ALA A 150 -12.69 26.34 -16.38
CA ALA A 150 -12.28 25.16 -17.15
C ALA A 150 -10.76 25.01 -17.36
N ASP A 151 -9.97 26.00 -17.03
CA ASP A 151 -8.52 26.00 -17.24
C ASP A 151 -7.86 26.44 -15.91
N TYR A 152 -7.66 25.52 -14.99
CA TYR A 152 -7.18 25.78 -13.62
C TYR A 152 -5.81 26.45 -13.52
N SER A 153 -5.23 26.89 -14.63
CA SER A 153 -3.90 27.48 -14.67
C SER A 153 -3.84 28.80 -13.91
N PRO A 154 -2.85 29.04 -13.07
CA PRO A 154 -2.65 30.34 -12.45
C PRO A 154 -2.15 31.37 -13.47
N PRO A 155 -2.34 32.68 -13.21
CA PRO A 155 -1.95 33.74 -14.12
C PRO A 155 -0.43 33.87 -14.28
N THR A 156 0.01 34.60 -15.33
CA THR A 156 1.38 35.07 -15.48
C THR A 156 1.70 36.08 -14.39
N VAL A 157 2.85 35.94 -13.72
CA VAL A 157 3.30 36.88 -12.68
C VAL A 157 4.61 37.56 -13.06
N PRO A 158 4.81 38.87 -12.77
CA PRO A 158 6.07 39.54 -13.03
C PRO A 158 7.20 39.06 -12.12
N ASP A 159 8.42 39.00 -12.64
CA ASP A 159 9.62 38.86 -11.83
C ASP A 159 9.82 40.14 -10.99
N LEU A 160 9.90 40.00 -9.68
CA LEU A 160 10.04 41.17 -8.78
C LEU A 160 11.46 41.73 -8.71
N ASP A 161 12.41 40.93 -9.07
CA ASP A 161 13.82 41.27 -8.86
C ASP A 161 14.50 41.80 -10.15
N ALA A 162 13.76 41.78 -11.26
CA ALA A 162 14.23 42.40 -12.48
C ALA A 162 14.07 43.94 -12.41
N SER A 163 15.18 44.65 -12.41
CA SER A 163 15.23 46.13 -12.40
C SER A 163 14.49 46.77 -13.57
N ASP A 164 14.19 46.00 -14.60
CA ASP A 164 13.55 46.45 -15.83
C ASP A 164 12.07 46.03 -15.97
N ARG A 165 11.51 45.25 -15.04
CA ARG A 165 10.11 44.71 -15.06
C ARG A 165 9.68 44.01 -16.35
N LYS A 166 10.62 43.56 -17.16
CA LYS A 166 10.33 42.92 -18.47
C LYS A 166 10.21 41.40 -18.40
N SER A 167 10.74 40.77 -17.37
CA SER A 167 10.63 39.32 -17.20
C SER A 167 9.36 38.94 -16.43
N SER A 168 8.74 37.87 -16.84
CA SER A 168 7.54 37.35 -16.22
C SER A 168 7.57 35.83 -16.21
N TYR A 169 6.95 35.23 -15.21
CA TYR A 169 6.73 33.77 -15.09
C TYR A 169 5.31 33.43 -15.51
N ALA A 170 5.15 32.63 -16.56
CA ALA A 170 3.85 32.04 -16.87
C ALA A 170 3.42 31.05 -15.79
N GLY A 171 2.13 30.79 -15.66
CA GLY A 171 1.60 29.84 -14.67
C GLY A 171 2.34 28.50 -14.66
N GLY A 172 2.66 27.91 -15.82
CA GLY A 172 3.40 26.67 -15.94
C GLY A 172 4.89 26.72 -15.57
N ASP A 173 5.44 27.92 -15.36
CA ASP A 173 6.82 28.06 -14.90
C ASP A 173 6.93 27.79 -13.39
N TYR A 174 5.84 27.98 -12.62
CA TYR A 174 5.83 27.85 -11.18
C TYR A 174 4.79 26.87 -10.62
N TRP A 175 3.82 26.44 -11.42
CA TRP A 175 2.75 25.52 -11.06
C TRP A 175 2.77 24.27 -11.93
N ALA A 176 2.73 23.09 -11.33
CA ALA A 176 2.80 21.79 -12.01
C ALA A 176 1.46 21.01 -12.00
N GLY A 177 0.34 21.70 -11.78
CA GLY A 177 -0.97 21.12 -11.60
C GLY A 177 -1.39 21.03 -10.14
N ASN A 178 -2.66 20.70 -9.93
CA ASN A 178 -3.19 20.43 -8.59
C ASN A 178 -3.17 18.93 -8.33
N MET A 179 -2.66 18.53 -7.16
CA MET A 179 -2.60 17.13 -6.74
C MET A 179 -3.71 16.88 -5.72
N ILE A 180 -4.36 15.74 -5.83
CA ILE A 180 -5.35 15.26 -4.86
C ILE A 180 -4.69 14.13 -4.08
N ASN A 181 -4.51 14.29 -2.77
CA ASN A 181 -3.97 13.28 -1.88
C ASN A 181 -5.08 12.73 -0.98
N ILE A 182 -5.31 11.42 -1.04
CA ILE A 182 -6.22 10.70 -0.14
C ILE A 182 -5.41 9.62 0.58
N PRO A 183 -5.26 9.72 1.91
CA PRO A 183 -4.53 8.73 2.69
C PRO A 183 -5.01 7.31 2.42
N GLY A 184 -4.06 6.39 2.17
CA GLY A 184 -4.36 5.00 1.82
C GLY A 184 -4.75 4.75 0.35
N GLN A 185 -5.16 5.78 -0.40
CA GLN A 185 -5.49 5.68 -1.84
C GLN A 185 -4.40 6.28 -2.74
N GLY A 186 -3.55 7.15 -2.20
CA GLY A 186 -2.44 7.76 -2.93
C GLY A 186 -2.65 9.21 -3.31
N GLU A 187 -1.80 9.69 -4.21
CA GLU A 187 -1.79 11.08 -4.70
C GLU A 187 -1.89 11.07 -6.22
N GLU A 188 -2.85 11.83 -6.78
CA GLU A 188 -3.12 11.88 -8.21
C GLU A 188 -3.26 13.30 -8.74
N LEU A 189 -2.81 13.50 -9.99
CA LEU A 189 -2.96 14.76 -10.70
C LEU A 189 -4.44 15.00 -11.09
N MET A 190 -4.96 16.16 -10.76
CA MET A 190 -6.27 16.61 -11.19
C MET A 190 -6.25 17.02 -12.68
N LEU A 191 -7.09 16.37 -13.47
CA LEU A 191 -7.23 16.55 -14.91
C LEU A 191 -8.57 17.24 -15.24
N ASN A 192 -8.64 17.97 -16.34
CA ASN A 192 -9.89 18.49 -16.87
C ASN A 192 -10.69 17.39 -17.56
N LEU A 193 -11.97 17.23 -17.23
CA LEU A 193 -12.83 16.23 -17.86
C LEU A 193 -13.33 16.69 -19.24
N GLY A 194 -13.10 15.86 -20.27
CA GLY A 194 -13.71 16.02 -21.58
C GLY A 194 -15.22 15.70 -21.58
N ALA A 195 -15.92 16.10 -22.63
CA ALA A 195 -17.37 15.93 -22.76
C ALA A 195 -17.81 14.46 -22.75
N GLY A 196 -17.02 13.53 -23.29
CA GLY A 196 -17.34 12.10 -23.39
C GLY A 196 -16.95 11.25 -22.17
N GLN A 197 -16.39 11.85 -21.11
CA GLN A 197 -15.96 11.09 -19.93
C GLN A 197 -17.11 10.91 -18.93
N ALA A 198 -17.20 9.72 -18.34
CA ALA A 198 -18.22 9.37 -17.36
C ALA A 198 -18.18 10.29 -16.12
N ARG A 199 -19.34 10.63 -15.60
CA ARG A 199 -19.56 11.51 -14.44
C ARG A 199 -20.59 10.89 -13.50
N PRO A 200 -20.56 11.23 -12.21
CA PRO A 200 -21.68 10.94 -11.31
C PRO A 200 -22.99 11.57 -11.81
N SER A 201 -24.11 10.87 -11.61
CA SER A 201 -25.46 11.34 -11.97
C SER A 201 -26.24 11.80 -10.72
N ASP A 202 -25.60 12.56 -9.84
CA ASP A 202 -26.14 13.06 -8.57
C ASP A 202 -26.65 14.51 -8.65
N GLY A 203 -26.69 15.08 -9.85
CA GLY A 203 -27.12 16.46 -10.11
C GLY A 203 -26.05 17.53 -9.96
N LEU A 204 -24.81 17.18 -9.56
CA LEU A 204 -23.70 18.11 -9.50
C LEU A 204 -22.98 18.22 -10.84
N ALA A 205 -22.37 19.39 -11.08
CA ALA A 205 -21.51 19.61 -12.23
C ALA A 205 -20.06 19.19 -11.89
N TYR A 206 -19.52 18.23 -12.66
CA TYR A 206 -18.17 17.71 -12.49
C TYR A 206 -17.25 18.24 -13.58
N TYR A 207 -16.21 18.97 -13.19
CA TYR A 207 -15.24 19.63 -14.09
C TYR A 207 -13.91 18.91 -14.18
N GLY A 208 -13.47 18.29 -13.06
CA GLY A 208 -12.20 17.60 -12.95
C GLY A 208 -12.34 16.10 -12.72
N GLY A 209 -11.21 15.40 -12.89
CA GLY A 209 -11.10 13.99 -12.58
C GLY A 209 -9.64 13.54 -12.50
N THR A 210 -9.42 12.26 -12.20
CA THR A 210 -8.10 11.65 -12.12
C THR A 210 -8.03 10.34 -12.89
N LYS A 211 -6.83 9.77 -12.99
CA LYS A 211 -6.60 8.47 -13.63
C LYS A 211 -7.40 7.34 -12.99
N SER A 212 -7.56 7.34 -11.67
CA SER A 212 -8.35 6.35 -10.94
C SER A 212 -9.85 6.66 -10.87
N ASN A 213 -10.36 7.46 -11.79
CA ASN A 213 -11.78 7.83 -11.89
C ASN A 213 -12.33 8.60 -10.66
N TRP A 214 -11.48 9.30 -9.89
CA TRP A 214 -11.99 10.30 -8.96
C TRP A 214 -12.60 11.44 -9.76
N LYS A 215 -13.73 11.99 -9.33
CA LYS A 215 -14.46 13.05 -10.02
C LYS A 215 -14.56 14.28 -9.14
N VAL A 216 -14.29 15.44 -9.72
CA VAL A 216 -14.18 16.70 -8.98
C VAL A 216 -15.32 17.65 -9.37
N ALA A 217 -16.12 18.04 -8.38
CA ALA A 217 -17.15 19.08 -8.45
C ALA A 217 -16.75 20.26 -7.56
N CYS A 218 -17.47 21.38 -7.68
CA CYS A 218 -17.18 22.61 -6.95
C CYS A 218 -18.00 22.75 -5.67
N LEU A 219 -17.35 23.22 -4.61
CA LEU A 219 -18.00 23.77 -3.43
C LEU A 219 -18.06 25.30 -3.56
N PRO A 220 -19.17 25.95 -3.19
CA PRO A 220 -19.35 27.37 -3.43
C PRO A 220 -18.41 28.26 -2.63
N SER A 221 -17.88 27.78 -1.52
CA SER A 221 -17.00 28.56 -0.65
C SER A 221 -16.00 27.69 0.13
N VAL A 222 -14.86 28.28 0.45
CA VAL A 222 -13.88 27.81 1.45
C VAL A 222 -14.24 28.44 2.80
N ARG A 223 -14.16 27.68 3.90
CA ARG A 223 -14.62 28.13 5.23
C ARG A 223 -13.78 29.25 5.85
N ASN A 224 -12.48 29.26 5.55
CA ASN A 224 -11.51 30.19 6.13
C ASN A 224 -10.76 31.06 5.11
N ALA A 225 -11.22 31.06 3.85
CA ALA A 225 -10.65 31.87 2.78
C ALA A 225 -11.71 32.20 1.73
N ALA A 226 -11.43 33.20 0.88
CA ALA A 226 -12.33 33.54 -0.22
C ALA A 226 -12.28 32.49 -1.35
N GLY A 227 -13.38 32.30 -2.04
CA GLY A 227 -13.52 31.54 -3.28
C GLY A 227 -13.96 30.10 -3.11
N GLU A 228 -13.94 29.36 -4.22
CA GLU A 228 -14.45 27.99 -4.30
C GLU A 228 -13.54 26.95 -3.63
N GLY A 229 -14.16 25.93 -3.05
CA GLY A 229 -13.55 24.67 -2.67
C GLY A 229 -13.83 23.56 -3.68
N PHE A 230 -13.49 22.32 -3.30
CA PHE A 230 -13.70 21.16 -4.16
C PHE A 230 -14.42 20.03 -3.41
N LEU A 231 -15.29 19.33 -4.14
CA LEU A 231 -15.84 18.04 -3.72
C LEU A 231 -15.25 16.96 -4.62
N VAL A 232 -14.67 15.92 -4.02
CA VAL A 232 -14.13 14.78 -4.78
C VAL A 232 -14.96 13.53 -4.45
N ALA A 233 -15.54 12.93 -5.51
CA ALA A 233 -16.21 11.63 -5.43
C ALA A 233 -15.26 10.53 -5.92
N THR A 234 -15.04 9.51 -5.10
CA THR A 234 -14.19 8.35 -5.42
C THR A 234 -15.02 7.12 -5.83
N PRO A 235 -14.50 6.18 -6.62
CA PRO A 235 -15.24 5.01 -7.14
C PRO A 235 -15.83 4.07 -6.09
N ASN A 236 -15.46 4.20 -4.84
CA ASN A 236 -16.07 3.45 -3.73
C ASN A 236 -17.29 4.18 -3.09
N GLY A 237 -17.76 5.26 -3.71
CA GLY A 237 -18.90 6.04 -3.23
C GLY A 237 -18.60 7.05 -2.13
N GLN A 238 -17.32 7.25 -1.79
CA GLN A 238 -16.95 8.26 -0.80
C GLN A 238 -16.89 9.65 -1.43
N ARG A 239 -17.26 10.66 -0.66
CA ARG A 239 -17.23 12.07 -1.02
C ARG A 239 -16.39 12.84 -0.01
N TYR A 240 -15.40 13.60 -0.52
CA TYR A 240 -14.46 14.40 0.25
C TYR A 240 -14.76 15.88 0.02
N PHE A 241 -14.91 16.65 1.10
CA PHE A 241 -15.23 18.08 1.07
C PHE A 241 -13.97 18.88 1.41
N PHE A 242 -13.29 19.41 0.39
CA PHE A 242 -12.05 20.16 0.50
C PHE A 242 -12.34 21.67 0.55
N ASP A 243 -12.55 22.19 1.75
CA ASP A 243 -12.99 23.56 1.97
C ASP A 243 -12.26 24.27 3.14
N TRP A 244 -11.05 23.78 3.50
CA TRP A 244 -10.21 24.41 4.52
C TRP A 244 -8.83 24.76 3.97
N MET A 245 -8.54 26.09 3.83
CA MET A 245 -7.31 26.58 3.20
C MET A 245 -6.15 26.65 4.20
N VAL A 246 -5.00 26.10 3.79
CA VAL A 246 -3.71 26.24 4.48
C VAL A 246 -2.66 26.62 3.45
N VAL A 247 -1.85 27.64 3.74
CA VAL A 247 -0.79 28.11 2.85
C VAL A 247 0.55 28.03 3.57
N ARG A 248 1.55 27.50 2.90
CA ARG A 248 2.90 27.29 3.45
C ARG A 248 3.96 27.81 2.49
N PRO A 249 5.01 28.50 2.99
CA PRO A 249 6.14 28.89 2.15
C PRO A 249 6.81 27.66 1.53
N THR A 250 7.22 27.75 0.25
CA THR A 250 8.01 26.75 -0.42
C THR A 250 9.22 27.40 -1.10
N LYS A 251 10.04 26.59 -1.78
CA LYS A 251 11.28 27.07 -2.41
C LYS A 251 10.99 28.11 -3.49
N ARG A 252 11.86 29.11 -3.56
CA ARG A 252 11.90 30.08 -4.65
C ARG A 252 12.29 29.40 -5.96
N ILE A 253 11.73 29.85 -7.07
CA ILE A 253 12.36 29.64 -8.37
C ILE A 253 13.52 30.62 -8.47
N ARG A 254 14.72 30.14 -8.69
CA ARG A 254 15.87 30.97 -8.97
C ARG A 254 15.91 31.23 -10.48
N GLY A 255 15.99 32.50 -10.86
CA GLY A 255 16.31 32.88 -12.21
C GLY A 255 17.72 32.38 -12.61
N VAL A 256 17.94 32.23 -13.91
CA VAL A 256 19.28 31.93 -14.43
C VAL A 256 20.22 33.09 -14.04
N PRO A 257 21.41 32.88 -13.46
CA PRO A 257 22.42 33.91 -13.33
C PRO A 257 22.79 34.40 -14.73
N GLY A 258 22.32 35.57 -15.13
CA GLY A 258 22.75 36.25 -16.34
C GLY A 258 24.01 37.08 -16.07
N GLU A 259 24.69 37.50 -17.16
CA GLU A 259 25.85 38.39 -17.10
C GLU A 259 25.59 39.73 -16.39
N PHE A 260 24.34 40.03 -16.01
CA PHE A 260 23.92 41.26 -15.35
C PHE A 260 23.16 40.96 -14.02
N GLY A 261 23.88 40.44 -13.05
CA GLY A 261 23.41 40.35 -11.65
C GLY A 261 22.19 39.41 -11.45
N GLY A 262 22.37 38.33 -10.74
CA GLY A 262 21.41 37.27 -10.57
C GLY A 262 20.02 37.75 -10.14
N GLY A 263 19.03 37.55 -10.99
CA GLY A 263 17.63 37.66 -10.63
C GLY A 263 17.29 36.69 -9.49
N LEU A 264 16.61 37.17 -8.45
CA LEU A 264 16.31 36.38 -7.25
C LEU A 264 15.17 35.40 -7.46
N GLY A 265 14.52 35.39 -8.60
CA GLY A 265 13.39 34.55 -8.93
C GLY A 265 12.09 34.91 -8.19
N THR A 266 11.04 34.11 -8.35
CA THR A 266 9.77 34.36 -7.65
C THR A 266 9.66 33.51 -6.39
N ARG A 267 9.07 34.10 -5.31
CA ARG A 267 8.70 33.38 -4.09
C ARG A 267 7.46 32.55 -4.34
N ARG A 268 7.45 31.33 -3.83
CA ARG A 268 6.32 30.42 -4.00
C ARG A 268 5.75 29.98 -2.66
N VAL A 269 4.49 29.65 -2.68
CA VAL A 269 3.76 28.99 -1.59
C VAL A 269 3.13 27.72 -2.09
N GLU A 270 3.08 26.72 -1.24
CA GLU A 270 2.24 25.56 -1.43
C GLU A 270 0.92 25.82 -0.70
N ALA A 271 -0.17 25.82 -1.44
CA ALA A 271 -1.51 26.00 -0.90
C ALA A 271 -2.25 24.66 -0.90
N PHE A 272 -2.87 24.37 0.23
CA PHE A 272 -3.64 23.16 0.49
C PHE A 272 -5.09 23.53 0.75
N LEU A 273 -6.00 22.73 0.21
CA LEU A 273 -7.36 22.63 0.71
C LEU A 273 -7.51 21.28 1.42
N TYR A 274 -7.58 21.32 2.74
CA TYR A 274 -7.80 20.14 3.56
C TYR A 274 -9.28 19.77 3.58
N ALA A 275 -9.56 18.44 3.69
CA ALA A 275 -10.92 17.98 3.87
C ALA A 275 -11.43 18.36 5.26
N THR A 276 -12.66 18.89 5.33
CA THR A 276 -13.38 19.07 6.60
C THR A 276 -14.38 17.95 6.84
N ARG A 277 -14.73 17.19 5.81
CA ARG A 277 -15.69 16.10 5.90
C ARG A 277 -15.41 15.04 4.83
N VAL A 278 -15.66 13.78 5.18
CA VAL A 278 -15.74 12.64 4.27
C VAL A 278 -17.05 11.92 4.53
N GLU A 279 -17.80 11.60 3.48
CA GLU A 279 -19.07 10.86 3.56
C GLU A 279 -18.98 9.57 2.76
N ASP A 280 -19.65 8.50 3.20
CA ASP A 280 -19.85 7.30 2.40
C ASP A 280 -21.18 7.33 1.63
N ALA A 281 -21.42 6.29 0.83
CA ALA A 281 -22.63 6.17 0.01
C ALA A 281 -23.92 6.01 0.81
N GLN A 282 -23.86 5.67 2.10
CA GLN A 282 -24.98 5.48 3.01
C GLN A 282 -25.25 6.71 3.90
N GLY A 283 -24.40 7.74 3.79
CA GLY A 283 -24.52 8.99 4.55
C GLY A 283 -23.80 9.01 5.89
N ASN A 284 -23.02 7.99 6.21
CA ASN A 284 -22.09 8.06 7.33
C ASN A 284 -20.98 9.06 7.03
N TRP A 285 -20.43 9.67 8.07
CA TRP A 285 -19.39 10.69 7.85
C TRP A 285 -18.31 10.72 8.93
N ILE A 286 -17.16 11.25 8.51
CA ILE A 286 -16.06 11.69 9.36
C ILE A 286 -15.85 13.17 9.14
N ALA A 287 -15.70 13.95 10.21
CA ALA A 287 -15.40 15.37 10.19
C ALA A 287 -14.00 15.65 10.77
N TYR A 288 -13.33 16.64 10.18
CA TYR A 288 -12.03 17.15 10.60
C TYR A 288 -12.21 18.57 11.13
N ASP A 289 -11.93 18.78 12.40
CA ASP A 289 -12.06 20.07 13.07
C ASP A 289 -10.69 20.75 13.17
N TYR A 290 -10.52 21.90 12.51
CA TYR A 290 -9.29 22.67 12.49
C TYR A 290 -9.35 23.90 13.39
N ASP A 291 -8.19 24.42 13.81
CA ASP A 291 -8.06 25.63 14.62
C ASP A 291 -8.21 26.87 13.72
N PRO A 292 -9.24 27.72 13.89
CA PRO A 292 -9.39 28.94 13.11
C PRO A 292 -8.26 29.96 13.30
N ALA A 293 -7.65 29.98 14.48
CA ALA A 293 -6.53 30.88 14.78
C ALA A 293 -5.20 30.38 14.19
N ASN A 294 -5.08 29.05 14.01
CA ASN A 294 -3.90 28.41 13.45
C ASN A 294 -4.34 27.34 12.43
N PRO A 295 -4.70 27.73 11.19
CA PRO A 295 -5.39 26.87 10.24
C PRO A 295 -4.68 25.54 9.88
N HIS A 296 -3.37 25.44 10.15
CA HIS A 296 -2.59 24.23 9.93
C HIS A 296 -2.72 23.19 11.06
N ARG A 297 -3.44 23.52 12.17
CA ARG A 297 -3.65 22.60 13.29
C ARG A 297 -4.98 21.88 13.18
N LEU A 298 -4.94 20.55 13.17
CA LEU A 298 -6.09 19.69 13.33
C LEU A 298 -6.36 19.49 14.83
N LEU A 299 -7.57 19.79 15.29
CA LEU A 299 -7.95 19.67 16.71
C LEU A 299 -8.58 18.31 17.01
N ALA A 300 -9.43 17.82 16.11
CA ALA A 300 -10.11 16.54 16.27
C ALA A 300 -10.51 15.92 14.93
N VAL A 301 -10.64 14.60 14.95
CA VAL A 301 -11.32 13.82 13.90
C VAL A 301 -12.44 13.05 14.59
N ARG A 302 -13.68 13.16 14.08
CA ARG A 302 -14.87 12.56 14.69
C ARG A 302 -15.84 11.98 13.65
N SER A 303 -16.58 10.96 14.04
CA SER A 303 -17.59 10.31 13.20
C SER A 303 -19.02 10.57 13.69
N ASN A 304 -20.02 10.28 12.83
CA ASN A 304 -21.44 10.38 13.19
C ASN A 304 -21.89 9.37 14.25
N ASP A 305 -21.18 8.25 14.42
CA ASP A 305 -21.45 7.22 15.43
C ASP A 305 -20.67 7.42 16.75
N GLY A 306 -20.09 8.64 16.95
CA GLY A 306 -19.49 9.06 18.22
C GLY A 306 -18.04 8.62 18.44
N VAL A 307 -17.31 8.17 17.42
CA VAL A 307 -15.86 7.95 17.51
C VAL A 307 -15.15 9.29 17.41
N GLU A 308 -14.18 9.52 18.29
CA GLU A 308 -13.39 10.76 18.30
C GLU A 308 -11.92 10.51 18.63
N ALA A 309 -11.04 11.23 17.93
CA ALA A 309 -9.62 11.38 18.25
C ALA A 309 -9.28 12.86 18.37
N ARG A 310 -8.65 13.30 19.48
CA ARG A 310 -8.28 14.69 19.79
C ARG A 310 -6.78 14.88 19.82
N LEU A 311 -6.30 16.00 19.26
CA LEU A 311 -4.90 16.37 19.23
C LEU A 311 -4.63 17.51 20.20
N ALA A 312 -3.56 17.39 20.98
CA ALA A 312 -3.03 18.45 21.84
C ALA A 312 -1.68 18.94 21.32
N TYR A 313 -1.42 20.22 21.50
CA TYR A 313 -0.23 20.90 20.99
C TYR A 313 0.58 21.50 22.15
N ASN A 314 1.92 21.42 22.05
CA ASN A 314 2.83 22.07 22.97
C ASN A 314 2.98 23.58 22.67
N ALA A 315 3.77 24.30 23.49
CA ALA A 315 3.99 25.72 23.35
C ALA A 315 4.61 26.12 21.99
N ASP A 316 5.40 25.24 21.39
CA ASP A 316 6.00 25.44 20.06
C ASP A 316 5.02 25.18 18.90
N GLY A 317 3.78 24.80 19.20
CA GLY A 317 2.76 24.49 18.20
C GLY A 317 2.89 23.12 17.54
N ARG A 318 3.63 22.18 18.15
CA ARG A 318 3.76 20.80 17.67
C ARG A 318 2.81 19.90 18.44
N ILE A 319 2.39 18.82 17.79
CA ILE A 319 1.54 17.80 18.41
C ILE A 319 2.30 17.20 19.60
N GLU A 320 1.76 17.34 20.79
CA GLU A 320 2.28 16.75 22.01
C GLU A 320 1.69 15.36 22.24
N SER A 321 0.39 15.25 22.02
CA SER A 321 -0.31 13.97 22.19
C SER A 321 -1.57 13.88 21.34
N ILE A 322 -1.98 12.63 21.08
CA ILE A 322 -3.29 12.30 20.53
C ILE A 322 -4.00 11.40 21.53
N THR A 323 -5.25 11.75 21.85
CA THR A 323 -6.10 10.97 22.74
C THR A 323 -7.28 10.41 21.96
N ALA A 324 -7.53 9.11 22.08
CA ALA A 324 -8.63 8.44 21.39
C ALA A 324 -9.10 7.21 22.18
N ALA A 325 -10.39 7.11 22.48
CA ALA A 325 -11.01 6.02 23.22
C ALA A 325 -10.24 5.65 24.52
N GLY A 326 -9.82 6.66 25.30
CA GLY A 326 -9.10 6.49 26.55
C GLY A 326 -7.62 6.10 26.43
N ARG A 327 -7.07 6.03 25.21
CA ARG A 327 -5.66 5.75 24.92
C ARG A 327 -4.93 7.03 24.55
N VAL A 328 -3.60 7.10 24.81
CA VAL A 328 -2.79 8.28 24.54
C VAL A 328 -1.52 7.90 23.79
N TRP A 329 -1.29 8.56 22.65
CA TRP A 329 -0.03 8.53 21.90
C TRP A 329 0.71 9.82 22.22
N ARG A 330 2.02 9.74 22.50
CA ARG A 330 2.87 10.90 22.87
C ARG A 330 3.98 11.09 21.87
N TYR A 331 4.27 12.35 21.54
CA TYR A 331 5.26 12.75 20.53
C TYR A 331 6.39 13.52 21.20
N ALA A 332 7.63 13.18 20.90
CA ALA A 332 8.81 13.86 21.36
C ALA A 332 9.66 14.37 20.19
N TYR A 333 10.38 15.45 20.42
CA TYR A 333 11.15 16.17 19.43
C TYR A 333 12.58 16.39 19.89
N ALA A 334 13.54 16.38 18.94
CA ALA A 334 14.93 16.67 19.19
C ALA A 334 15.44 17.81 18.28
N PRO A 335 16.44 18.60 18.70
CA PRO A 335 17.07 19.60 17.85
C PRO A 335 17.59 18.99 16.53
N ARG A 336 17.51 19.75 15.44
CA ARG A 336 18.14 19.38 14.18
C ARG A 336 19.66 19.48 14.32
N PRO A 337 20.44 18.57 13.67
CA PRO A 337 21.89 18.72 13.58
C PRO A 337 22.29 20.03 12.89
N GLU A 338 23.30 20.71 13.42
CA GLU A 338 23.89 21.87 12.76
C GLU A 338 24.35 21.54 11.30
N PRO A 339 24.27 22.48 10.35
CA PRO A 339 23.92 23.92 10.50
C PRO A 339 22.42 24.24 10.39
N ALA A 340 21.54 23.26 10.43
CA ALA A 340 20.11 23.48 10.30
C ALA A 340 19.47 23.85 11.64
N SER A 341 18.45 24.70 11.61
CA SER A 341 17.66 25.09 12.79
C SER A 341 16.33 24.35 12.85
N GLY A 342 15.71 24.31 14.03
CA GLY A 342 14.42 23.69 14.27
C GLY A 342 14.51 22.36 15.02
N GLN A 343 13.42 21.64 15.07
CA GLN A 343 13.32 20.35 15.76
C GLN A 343 12.73 19.30 14.82
N TRP A 344 13.18 18.07 15.01
CA TRP A 344 12.66 16.91 14.31
C TRP A 344 11.91 15.97 15.25
N LEU A 345 10.91 15.27 14.73
CA LEU A 345 10.24 14.19 15.45
C LEU A 345 11.29 13.13 15.80
N SER A 346 11.50 12.87 17.07
CA SER A 346 12.47 11.89 17.57
C SER A 346 11.83 10.59 18.01
N SER A 347 10.61 10.63 18.56
CA SER A 347 9.89 9.41 18.92
C SER A 347 8.38 9.60 18.99
N VAL A 348 7.66 8.47 18.86
CA VAL A 348 6.21 8.37 19.12
C VAL A 348 5.97 7.20 20.04
N THR A 349 5.56 7.48 21.28
CA THR A 349 5.24 6.47 22.29
C THR A 349 3.80 6.02 22.14
N LEU A 350 3.59 4.71 22.04
CA LEU A 350 2.30 4.07 21.89
C LEU A 350 1.62 3.83 23.26
N PRO A 351 0.33 3.50 23.32
CA PRO A 351 -0.40 3.29 24.57
C PRO A 351 0.12 2.17 25.47
N ASP A 352 0.89 1.21 24.94
CA ASP A 352 1.55 0.14 25.71
C ASP A 352 2.96 0.52 26.19
N GLY A 353 3.41 1.75 25.93
CA GLY A 353 4.73 2.23 26.29
C GLY A 353 5.83 1.89 25.27
N SER A 354 5.56 1.04 24.29
CA SER A 354 6.50 0.85 23.16
C SER A 354 6.59 2.09 22.29
N ALA A 355 7.65 2.25 21.52
CA ALA A 355 7.84 3.49 20.77
C ALA A 355 8.49 3.30 19.41
N TRP A 356 8.06 4.14 18.48
CA TRP A 356 8.83 4.47 17.28
C TRP A 356 9.98 5.40 17.65
N GLY A 357 11.15 5.17 17.08
CA GLY A 357 12.32 6.08 17.21
C GLY A 357 12.81 6.53 15.85
N TYR A 358 13.31 7.77 15.75
CA TYR A 358 13.78 8.36 14.50
C TYR A 358 15.11 9.07 14.71
N GLN A 359 16.11 8.73 13.89
CA GLN A 359 17.42 9.39 13.87
C GLN A 359 17.75 9.81 12.43
N TYR A 360 18.14 11.06 12.27
CA TYR A 360 18.40 11.67 10.98
C TYR A 360 19.91 11.90 10.83
N GLY A 361 20.49 11.37 9.75
CA GLY A 361 21.90 11.57 9.45
C GLY A 361 22.23 13.00 9.02
N GLN A 362 23.51 13.32 9.00
CA GLN A 362 23.99 14.56 8.37
C GLN A 362 23.49 14.63 6.92
N ASN A 363 23.24 15.80 6.40
CA ASN A 363 22.75 16.04 5.05
C ASN A 363 21.35 15.47 4.73
N PHE A 364 20.63 14.91 5.69
CA PHE A 364 19.28 14.37 5.43
C PHE A 364 18.36 15.41 4.77
N TYR A 365 18.46 16.67 5.18
CA TYR A 365 17.69 17.79 4.63
C TYR A 365 18.12 18.22 3.21
N PHE A 366 19.32 17.81 2.73
CA PHE A 366 19.78 18.06 1.37
C PHE A 366 19.29 16.99 0.37
N MET A 367 18.75 15.88 0.83
CA MET A 367 18.28 14.81 -0.05
C MET A 367 17.04 15.20 -0.85
N ASN A 368 16.35 16.21 -0.38
CA ASN A 368 15.27 16.87 -1.10
C ASN A 368 15.81 17.97 -2.02
N THR A 369 16.25 17.64 -3.19
CA THR A 369 16.91 18.59 -4.08
C THR A 369 16.00 19.18 -5.14
N ASP A 370 16.37 20.40 -5.52
CA ASP A 370 15.71 21.15 -6.58
C ASP A 370 15.84 20.45 -7.93
N VAL A 371 14.71 20.17 -8.54
CA VAL A 371 14.63 19.83 -9.96
C VAL A 371 15.19 20.98 -10.82
N ASN A 372 15.19 22.19 -10.28
CA ASN A 372 15.54 23.42 -10.97
C ASN A 372 17.06 23.73 -11.02
N THR A 373 17.92 22.92 -10.43
CA THR A 373 19.36 23.18 -10.41
C THR A 373 20.13 22.51 -11.52
N LEU A 374 19.51 21.60 -12.26
CA LEU A 374 20.13 21.05 -13.45
C LEU A 374 19.88 22.00 -14.63
N TRP A 375 20.84 22.85 -14.87
CA TRP A 375 20.98 23.61 -16.12
C TRP A 375 21.05 22.62 -17.27
N GLN A 376 19.94 22.42 -17.94
CA GLN A 376 19.91 21.60 -19.13
C GLN A 376 20.50 22.43 -20.26
N THR A 377 21.81 22.27 -20.50
CA THR A 377 22.36 22.64 -21.78
C THR A 377 21.67 21.76 -22.82
N CYS A 378 21.14 22.36 -23.88
CA CYS A 378 20.63 21.64 -25.04
C CYS A 378 21.80 20.98 -25.81
N SER A 379 22.59 20.20 -25.13
CA SER A 379 23.62 19.38 -25.70
C SER A 379 23.03 18.02 -26.06
N PRO A 380 23.27 17.51 -27.30
CA PRO A 380 22.71 16.24 -27.73
C PRO A 380 23.29 14.99 -26.99
N ASN A 381 23.96 15.17 -25.87
CA ASN A 381 24.57 14.06 -25.18
C ASN A 381 23.50 13.24 -24.41
N VAL A 382 23.24 12.06 -24.92
CA VAL A 382 22.53 11.00 -24.19
C VAL A 382 23.27 10.77 -22.87
N GLY A 383 22.66 11.21 -21.76
CA GLY A 383 23.23 10.99 -20.44
C GLY A 383 22.95 9.56 -20.01
N THR A 384 23.98 8.73 -19.90
CA THR A 384 23.92 7.49 -19.14
C THR A 384 24.81 7.65 -17.93
N GLN A 385 24.21 7.83 -16.74
CA GLN A 385 25.00 7.75 -15.51
C GLN A 385 24.96 6.30 -15.02
N THR A 386 26.11 5.65 -15.04
CA THR A 386 26.27 4.41 -14.30
C THR A 386 26.50 4.78 -12.84
N SER A 387 25.78 4.15 -11.92
CA SER A 387 25.94 4.32 -10.46
C SER A 387 27.30 3.90 -9.91
N ALA A 388 28.26 3.59 -10.78
CA ALA A 388 29.61 3.16 -10.46
C ALA A 388 30.57 4.31 -10.05
N GLN A 389 30.15 5.59 -10.18
CA GLN A 389 30.97 6.68 -9.63
C GLN A 389 30.83 6.67 -8.10
N GLN A 390 31.96 6.58 -7.40
CA GLN A 390 31.98 6.70 -5.95
C GLN A 390 31.37 8.03 -5.53
N PRO A 391 30.38 8.00 -4.60
CA PRO A 391 29.71 9.20 -4.18
C PRO A 391 30.64 10.09 -3.36
N LEU A 392 30.51 11.39 -3.53
CA LEU A 392 31.05 12.33 -2.56
C LEU A 392 30.29 12.17 -1.24
N PRO A 393 30.96 12.27 -0.08
CA PRO A 393 30.26 12.18 1.23
C PRO A 393 29.10 13.16 1.39
N ALA A 394 29.15 14.34 0.74
CA ALA A 394 28.08 15.33 0.72
C ALA A 394 26.80 14.86 -0.01
N ASP A 395 26.90 13.85 -0.89
CA ASP A 395 25.76 13.31 -1.63
C ASP A 395 25.08 12.15 -0.91
N MET A 396 25.54 11.81 0.29
CA MET A 396 25.02 10.68 1.06
C MET A 396 24.33 11.13 2.34
N SER A 397 23.26 10.44 2.70
CA SER A 397 22.57 10.61 3.97
C SER A 397 22.01 9.30 4.48
N SER A 398 21.64 9.26 5.76
CA SER A 398 20.99 8.12 6.36
C SER A 398 19.75 8.52 7.17
N PHE A 399 18.83 7.59 7.29
CA PHE A 399 17.69 7.68 8.18
C PHE A 399 17.53 6.36 8.93
N VAL A 400 17.50 6.42 10.24
CA VAL A 400 17.34 5.23 11.09
C VAL A 400 15.98 5.28 11.76
N VAL A 401 15.24 4.20 11.61
CA VAL A 401 13.92 4.02 12.21
C VAL A 401 13.96 2.84 13.16
N THR A 402 13.58 3.05 14.41
CA THR A 402 13.34 1.98 15.38
C THR A 402 11.85 1.69 15.43
N HIS A 403 11.47 0.46 15.15
CA HIS A 403 10.09 -0.02 15.23
C HIS A 403 9.73 -0.39 16.68
N PRO A 404 8.46 -0.29 17.12
CA PRO A 404 8.02 -0.74 18.45
C PRO A 404 8.35 -2.22 18.77
N SER A 405 8.54 -3.07 17.76
CA SER A 405 8.98 -4.46 17.95
C SER A 405 10.44 -4.61 18.41
N GLY A 406 11.24 -3.55 18.35
CA GLY A 406 12.68 -3.57 18.59
C GLY A 406 13.53 -3.72 17.30
N ALA A 407 12.89 -3.89 16.15
CA ALA A 407 13.61 -3.86 14.85
C ALA A 407 14.15 -2.45 14.57
N VAL A 408 15.34 -2.38 14.01
CA VAL A 408 16.00 -1.15 13.59
C VAL A 408 16.27 -1.21 12.10
N GLY A 409 15.71 -0.27 11.34
CA GLY A 409 15.94 -0.09 9.92
C GLY A 409 16.89 1.07 9.66
N GLU A 410 18.04 0.81 9.05
CA GLU A 410 18.95 1.84 8.56
C GLU A 410 18.76 1.99 7.05
N PHE A 411 18.34 3.19 6.61
CA PHE A 411 18.12 3.54 5.22
C PHE A 411 19.20 4.51 4.78
N LYS A 412 19.97 4.15 3.76
CA LYS A 412 21.03 5.00 3.20
C LYS A 412 20.64 5.49 1.83
N PHE A 413 20.67 6.80 1.66
CA PHE A 413 20.27 7.51 0.45
C PHE A 413 21.47 8.12 -0.24
N ARG A 414 21.38 8.17 -1.56
CA ARG A 414 22.33 8.83 -2.43
C ARG A 414 21.61 9.74 -3.41
N ARG A 415 22.14 10.94 -3.64
CA ARG A 415 21.64 11.82 -4.70
C ARG A 415 22.04 11.26 -6.07
N LEU A 416 21.03 10.85 -6.84
CA LEU A 416 21.20 10.33 -8.19
C LEU A 416 20.39 11.16 -9.19
N VAL A 417 20.94 11.30 -10.40
CA VAL A 417 20.21 11.89 -11.51
C VAL A 417 19.41 10.80 -12.21
N HIS A 418 18.10 11.01 -12.31
CA HIS A 418 17.17 10.21 -13.09
C HIS A 418 16.63 11.05 -14.24
N GLY A 419 15.87 10.44 -15.15
CA GLY A 419 15.30 11.19 -16.24
C GLY A 419 14.32 10.39 -17.09
N THR A 420 13.79 11.06 -18.10
CA THR A 420 12.82 10.53 -19.05
C THR A 420 13.31 10.70 -20.49
N ASN A 421 12.98 9.75 -21.34
CA ASN A 421 13.29 9.81 -22.76
C ASN A 421 12.18 10.53 -23.54
N ARG A 422 12.53 11.11 -24.68
CA ARG A 422 11.59 11.76 -25.62
C ARG A 422 10.85 12.95 -25.03
N THR A 423 11.43 13.64 -24.03
CA THR A 423 10.88 14.87 -23.53
C THR A 423 10.95 15.97 -24.59
N SER A 424 9.92 16.83 -24.63
CA SER A 424 9.91 18.00 -25.51
C SER A 424 11.02 18.95 -25.07
N ALA A 425 12.01 19.14 -25.92
CA ALA A 425 13.02 20.15 -25.70
C ALA A 425 12.41 21.54 -25.99
N VAL A 426 12.39 22.41 -25.00
CA VAL A 426 12.29 23.83 -25.24
C VAL A 426 13.69 24.40 -25.13
N CYS A 427 14.47 24.21 -26.19
CA CYS A 427 15.80 24.78 -26.29
C CYS A 427 15.70 26.13 -27.02
N PHE A 428 16.12 27.20 -26.35
CA PHE A 428 16.25 28.51 -26.98
C PHE A 428 17.69 28.70 -27.51
N PRO A 429 17.86 29.17 -28.76
CA PRO A 429 19.19 29.52 -29.31
C PRO A 429 19.89 30.55 -28.42
N ARG A 430 21.14 30.35 -28.19
CA ARG A 430 22.03 31.10 -27.27
C ARG A 430 22.17 32.63 -27.60
N GLN A 431 21.67 33.07 -28.77
CA GLN A 431 21.81 34.47 -29.26
C GLN A 431 20.69 35.42 -28.85
N GLU A 432 19.59 34.92 -28.36
CA GLU A 432 18.54 35.75 -27.76
C GLU A 432 18.54 35.46 -26.28
N GLN A 433 18.84 36.44 -25.46
CA GLN A 433 18.82 36.42 -24.01
C GLN A 433 17.42 36.10 -23.44
N ILE A 434 16.85 34.98 -23.83
CA ILE A 434 15.51 34.58 -23.41
C ILE A 434 15.66 33.46 -22.42
N TRP A 435 15.27 33.76 -21.21
CA TRP A 435 15.08 33.00 -20.02
C TRP A 435 14.61 31.59 -20.29
N THR A 436 15.31 30.60 -19.78
CA THR A 436 14.89 29.20 -19.81
C THR A 436 13.57 29.07 -19.05
N ARG A 437 12.47 28.91 -19.77
CA ARG A 437 11.21 28.50 -19.19
C ARG A 437 11.41 27.11 -18.63
N LEU A 438 11.18 26.94 -17.33
CA LEU A 438 11.13 25.65 -16.68
C LEU A 438 9.97 24.87 -17.31
N SER A 439 10.25 23.80 -18.03
CA SER A 439 9.21 22.88 -18.44
C SER A 439 8.72 22.15 -17.19
N GLY A 440 7.42 21.94 -17.03
CA GLY A 440 6.86 21.22 -15.89
C GLY A 440 7.36 19.77 -15.78
N THR A 441 8.04 19.27 -16.81
CA THR A 441 8.65 17.93 -16.84
C THR A 441 10.08 18.03 -17.33
N PRO A 442 11.07 18.06 -16.44
CA PRO A 442 12.47 18.09 -16.83
C PRO A 442 12.89 16.74 -17.46
N MET A 443 13.78 16.79 -18.47
CA MET A 443 14.40 15.61 -19.06
C MET A 443 15.17 14.82 -18.00
N ALA A 444 15.88 15.52 -17.12
CA ALA A 444 16.63 14.93 -16.02
C ALA A 444 16.31 15.65 -14.71
N TYR A 445 16.27 14.89 -13.61
CA TYR A 445 15.98 15.40 -12.27
C TYR A 445 16.77 14.61 -11.22
N THR A 446 17.05 15.23 -10.09
CA THR A 446 17.81 14.60 -9.00
C THR A 446 16.87 14.08 -7.93
N VAL A 447 17.12 12.85 -7.49
CA VAL A 447 16.39 12.17 -6.41
C VAL A 447 17.36 11.72 -5.33
N GLY A 448 16.95 11.81 -4.07
CA GLY A 448 17.57 11.07 -2.97
C GLY A 448 17.16 9.60 -3.04
N SER A 449 17.88 8.83 -3.86
CA SER A 449 17.55 7.43 -4.12
C SER A 449 18.07 6.53 -3.01
N LEU A 450 17.22 5.59 -2.54
CA LEU A 450 17.64 4.55 -1.61
C LEU A 450 18.66 3.62 -2.27
N TYR A 451 19.87 3.53 -1.72
CA TYR A 451 20.86 2.61 -2.26
C TYR A 451 21.14 1.40 -1.34
N SER A 452 20.82 1.49 -0.03
CA SER A 452 20.76 0.32 0.85
C SER A 452 19.77 0.47 1.97
N LYS A 453 19.16 -0.65 2.38
CA LYS A 453 18.32 -0.82 3.56
C LYS A 453 18.91 -1.96 4.38
N THR A 454 19.23 -1.72 5.65
CA THR A 454 19.67 -2.75 6.58
C THR A 454 18.71 -2.84 7.73
N VAL A 455 18.26 -4.05 8.05
CA VAL A 455 17.37 -4.33 9.18
C VAL A 455 18.10 -5.20 10.19
N THR A 456 18.08 -4.79 11.46
CA THR A 456 18.64 -5.51 12.60
C THR A 456 17.65 -5.54 13.76
N GLY A 457 17.89 -6.35 14.76
CA GLY A 457 17.10 -6.36 16.00
C GLY A 457 17.26 -7.66 16.80
N PRO A 458 16.66 -7.77 17.98
CA PRO A 458 16.75 -8.98 18.79
C PRO A 458 16.37 -10.24 17.98
N GLY A 459 17.26 -11.24 18.00
CA GLY A 459 17.07 -12.50 17.29
C GLY A 459 17.17 -12.43 15.76
N VAL A 460 17.47 -11.26 15.18
CA VAL A 460 17.57 -11.05 13.72
C VAL A 460 19.00 -10.65 13.35
N PRO A 461 19.69 -11.40 12.49
CA PRO A 461 20.99 -10.98 11.95
C PRO A 461 20.81 -9.74 11.06
N ALA A 462 21.92 -9.06 10.74
CA ALA A 462 21.85 -7.92 9.83
C ALA A 462 21.41 -8.36 8.43
N LEU A 463 20.22 -7.93 8.03
CA LEU A 463 19.63 -8.19 6.70
C LEU A 463 19.78 -6.95 5.84
N THR A 464 20.55 -7.03 4.76
CA THR A 464 20.84 -5.88 3.89
C THR A 464 20.32 -6.10 2.48
N TRP A 465 19.52 -5.14 2.02
CA TRP A 465 19.13 -4.95 0.62
C TRP A 465 19.99 -3.84 0.03
N SER A 466 20.48 -4.02 -1.19
CA SER A 466 21.20 -2.99 -1.92
C SER A 466 20.61 -2.76 -3.31
N TYR A 467 20.63 -1.50 -3.75
CA TYR A 467 19.96 -1.05 -4.96
C TYR A 467 20.96 -0.38 -5.91
N VAL A 468 20.90 -0.73 -7.19
CA VAL A 468 21.67 -0.12 -8.26
C VAL A 468 20.70 0.34 -9.35
N TYR A 469 20.67 1.64 -9.62
CA TYR A 469 19.82 2.25 -10.63
C TYR A 469 20.64 2.53 -11.90
N LYS A 470 20.04 2.25 -13.07
CA LYS A 470 20.56 2.56 -14.39
C LYS A 470 19.56 3.45 -15.13
N PRO A 471 19.49 4.73 -14.80
CA PRO A 471 18.57 5.68 -15.45
C PRO A 471 18.98 5.93 -16.90
N SER A 472 18.02 6.40 -17.69
CA SER A 472 18.21 6.82 -19.08
C SER A 472 17.36 8.06 -19.35
N TRP A 473 17.87 9.01 -20.12
CA TRP A 473 17.14 10.22 -20.54
C TRP A 473 17.59 10.72 -21.90
N SER A 474 16.70 11.38 -22.63
CA SER A 474 16.99 11.95 -23.94
C SER A 474 15.96 13.00 -24.34
N TRP A 475 16.36 13.91 -25.24
CA TRP A 475 15.44 14.81 -25.91
C TRP A 475 14.68 14.08 -27.05
N LYS A 476 13.50 14.63 -27.43
CA LYS A 476 12.70 14.06 -28.53
C LYS A 476 13.49 14.02 -29.85
N ALA A 477 14.24 15.08 -30.16
CA ALA A 477 15.04 15.16 -31.39
C ALA A 477 16.14 14.10 -31.46
N ASP A 478 16.74 13.75 -30.31
CA ASP A 478 17.81 12.72 -30.24
C ASP A 478 17.22 11.32 -30.44
N CYS A 479 15.91 11.15 -30.24
CA CYS A 479 15.19 9.88 -30.30
C CYS A 479 14.44 9.63 -31.60
N GLU A 480 14.59 10.46 -32.60
CA GLU A 480 13.95 10.25 -33.93
C GLU A 480 14.70 9.24 -34.80
N THR A 481 15.99 8.97 -34.47
CA THR A 481 16.77 7.98 -35.22
C THR A 481 16.61 6.58 -34.57
N PRO A 482 16.09 5.58 -35.29
CA PRO A 482 15.93 4.23 -34.75
C PRO A 482 17.24 3.67 -34.19
N GLY A 483 17.22 3.15 -32.98
CA GLY A 483 18.33 2.47 -32.34
C GLY A 483 19.26 3.33 -31.48
N THR A 484 19.08 4.67 -31.45
CA THR A 484 20.03 5.54 -30.74
C THR A 484 19.60 5.91 -29.31
N CYS A 485 18.33 5.83 -28.92
CA CYS A 485 17.93 6.55 -27.73
C CYS A 485 16.87 5.98 -26.81
N TYR A 486 16.14 4.96 -27.14
CA TYR A 486 15.21 4.43 -26.17
C TYR A 486 15.81 3.26 -25.40
N ARG A 487 16.08 3.46 -24.12
CA ARG A 487 16.41 2.39 -23.18
C ARG A 487 15.49 2.47 -21.98
N PRO A 488 14.83 1.38 -21.58
CA PRO A 488 14.15 1.31 -20.30
C PRO A 488 15.09 1.65 -19.15
N SER A 489 14.58 2.29 -18.10
CA SER A 489 15.33 2.40 -16.85
C SER A 489 15.39 1.02 -16.17
N GLU A 490 16.54 0.67 -15.61
CA GLU A 490 16.72 -0.59 -14.89
C GLU A 490 17.04 -0.35 -13.41
N THR A 491 16.51 -1.22 -12.56
CA THR A 491 16.88 -1.29 -11.14
C THR A 491 17.26 -2.71 -10.77
N TRP A 492 18.42 -2.86 -10.16
CA TRP A 492 18.94 -4.12 -9.64
C TRP A 492 18.88 -4.07 -8.13
N MET A 493 18.15 -5.00 -7.52
CA MET A 493 18.02 -5.14 -6.08
C MET A 493 18.65 -6.46 -5.64
N THR A 494 19.73 -6.38 -4.87
CA THR A 494 20.35 -7.56 -4.24
C THR A 494 19.70 -7.77 -2.88
N ASN A 495 19.18 -8.96 -2.65
CA ASN A 495 18.51 -9.38 -1.42
C ASN A 495 19.51 -9.89 -0.36
N PRO A 496 19.13 -10.00 0.93
CA PRO A 496 20.02 -10.50 1.98
C PRO A 496 20.57 -11.93 1.76
N ASP A 497 19.87 -12.76 0.97
CA ASP A 497 20.32 -14.11 0.56
C ASP A 497 21.20 -14.08 -0.71
N SER A 498 21.63 -12.90 -1.13
CA SER A 498 22.41 -12.65 -2.34
C SER A 498 21.67 -12.93 -3.66
N SER A 499 20.39 -13.32 -3.63
CA SER A 499 19.57 -13.35 -4.85
C SER A 499 19.36 -11.94 -5.41
N VAL A 500 19.11 -11.82 -6.72
CA VAL A 500 19.00 -10.53 -7.39
C VAL A 500 17.64 -10.40 -8.09
N ASN A 501 16.91 -9.32 -7.82
CA ASN A 501 15.77 -8.92 -8.61
C ASN A 501 16.18 -7.81 -9.58
N VAL A 502 15.80 -7.93 -10.84
CA VAL A 502 16.03 -6.92 -11.88
C VAL A 502 14.70 -6.44 -12.40
N TYR A 503 14.51 -5.12 -12.37
CA TYR A 503 13.29 -4.46 -12.85
C TYR A 503 13.63 -3.58 -14.04
N LYS A 504 12.78 -3.59 -15.08
CA LYS A 504 12.87 -2.67 -16.22
C LYS A 504 11.58 -1.88 -16.32
N PHE A 505 11.71 -0.57 -16.43
CA PHE A 505 10.59 0.36 -16.48
C PHE A 505 10.57 1.14 -17.78
N ASN A 506 9.37 1.36 -18.30
CA ASN A 506 9.16 2.33 -19.35
C ASN A 506 9.51 3.73 -18.84
N ASN A 507 10.36 4.44 -19.56
CA ASN A 507 10.68 5.82 -19.27
C ASN A 507 10.46 6.76 -20.48
N ASP A 508 9.61 6.33 -21.42
CA ASP A 508 9.18 7.13 -22.56
C ASP A 508 8.10 8.13 -22.15
N PHE A 509 8.44 9.42 -22.21
CA PHE A 509 7.54 10.52 -21.86
C PHE A 509 6.24 10.55 -22.69
N THR A 510 6.29 10.10 -23.93
CA THR A 510 5.13 10.09 -24.84
C THR A 510 4.15 8.95 -24.57
N GLN A 511 4.52 7.98 -23.75
CA GLN A 511 3.69 6.81 -23.42
C GLN A 511 3.23 6.82 -21.97
N SER A 512 4.00 6.23 -21.08
CA SER A 512 3.72 6.22 -19.65
C SER A 512 5.00 5.91 -18.86
N VAL A 513 5.52 6.89 -18.17
CA VAL A 513 6.73 6.76 -17.36
C VAL A 513 6.44 5.93 -16.12
N GLY A 514 7.32 4.97 -15.79
CA GLY A 514 7.22 4.14 -14.60
C GLY A 514 6.40 2.85 -14.78
N GLU A 515 5.86 2.55 -15.98
CA GLU A 515 5.25 1.23 -16.24
C GLU A 515 6.29 0.12 -16.15
N LEU A 516 5.99 -0.94 -15.38
CA LEU A 516 6.87 -2.11 -15.25
C LEU A 516 6.80 -2.98 -16.51
N LEU A 517 7.89 -3.02 -17.28
CA LEU A 517 7.99 -3.82 -18.50
C LEU A 517 8.48 -5.24 -18.23
N GLU A 518 9.44 -5.39 -17.32
CA GLU A 518 10.03 -6.70 -17.00
C GLU A 518 10.47 -6.76 -15.54
N GLU A 519 10.25 -7.91 -14.91
CA GLU A 519 10.81 -8.29 -13.62
C GLU A 519 11.50 -9.65 -13.78
N SER A 520 12.76 -9.77 -13.31
CA SER A 520 13.49 -11.03 -13.35
C SER A 520 14.07 -11.34 -11.97
N ARG A 521 13.75 -12.53 -11.46
CA ARG A 521 14.36 -13.05 -10.22
C ARG A 521 15.48 -14.01 -10.55
N ARG A 522 16.66 -13.78 -9.98
CA ARG A 522 17.90 -14.46 -10.32
C ARG A 522 18.57 -15.03 -9.08
N THR A 523 19.36 -16.09 -9.27
CA THR A 523 20.29 -16.58 -8.26
C THR A 523 21.43 -15.57 -8.01
N ALA A 524 22.23 -15.78 -6.96
CA ALA A 524 23.44 -15.02 -6.69
C ALA A 524 24.44 -15.09 -7.88
N ALA A 525 24.46 -16.18 -8.65
CA ALA A 525 25.27 -16.33 -9.86
C ALA A 525 24.67 -15.63 -11.09
N GLY A 526 23.52 -14.93 -10.96
CA GLY A 526 22.88 -14.20 -12.05
C GLY A 526 21.98 -15.05 -12.96
N VAL A 527 21.78 -16.34 -12.69
CA VAL A 527 20.88 -17.20 -13.48
C VAL A 527 19.44 -16.82 -13.21
N ALA A 528 18.70 -16.48 -14.27
CA ALA A 528 17.28 -16.17 -14.16
C ALA A 528 16.46 -17.44 -13.87
N LEU A 529 15.72 -17.41 -12.76
CA LEU A 529 14.80 -18.49 -12.37
C LEU A 529 13.37 -18.20 -12.81
N ARG A 530 12.98 -16.94 -12.78
CA ARG A 530 11.66 -16.46 -13.23
C ARG A 530 11.84 -15.09 -13.89
N THR A 531 11.19 -14.93 -15.05
CA THR A 531 11.10 -13.63 -15.73
C THR A 531 9.64 -13.35 -16.04
N VAL A 532 9.17 -12.17 -15.67
CA VAL A 532 7.83 -11.66 -15.95
C VAL A 532 7.97 -10.50 -16.93
N SER A 533 7.28 -10.55 -18.06
CA SER A 533 7.25 -9.48 -19.07
C SER A 533 5.82 -8.98 -19.26
N ASN A 534 5.64 -7.66 -19.28
CA ASN A 534 4.34 -7.00 -19.41
C ASN A 534 4.26 -6.18 -20.70
N THR A 535 3.10 -6.20 -21.35
CA THR A 535 2.74 -5.25 -22.41
C THR A 535 1.45 -4.53 -22.03
N TYR A 536 1.26 -3.33 -22.56
CA TYR A 536 0.14 -2.47 -22.22
C TYR A 536 -0.64 -2.09 -23.48
N VAL A 537 -1.94 -1.83 -23.35
CA VAL A 537 -2.78 -1.40 -24.46
C VAL A 537 -2.29 -0.06 -24.99
N GLY A 538 -2.11 0.06 -26.31
CA GLY A 538 -1.77 1.30 -26.98
C GLY A 538 -2.99 2.19 -27.25
N SER A 539 -2.78 3.50 -27.40
CA SER A 539 -3.85 4.46 -27.61
C SER A 539 -4.64 4.26 -28.92
N ALA A 540 -4.11 3.53 -29.87
CA ALA A 540 -4.67 3.33 -31.21
C ALA A 540 -5.46 2.02 -31.38
N GLU A 541 -5.69 1.23 -30.31
CA GLU A 541 -6.22 -0.13 -30.42
C GLU A 541 -7.77 -0.22 -30.45
N GLY A 542 -8.49 0.90 -30.61
CA GLY A 542 -9.96 0.88 -30.77
C GLY A 542 -10.76 0.36 -29.57
N GLN A 543 -10.23 0.57 -28.35
CA GLN A 543 -10.84 0.12 -27.10
C GLN A 543 -12.11 0.94 -26.74
N PRO A 544 -13.06 0.38 -25.96
CA PRO A 544 -14.26 1.08 -25.54
C PRO A 544 -14.01 2.18 -24.53
N PHE A 545 -12.86 2.21 -23.87
CA PHE A 545 -12.46 3.25 -22.92
C PHE A 545 -11.75 4.42 -23.64
N PRO A 546 -11.78 5.62 -23.07
CA PRO A 546 -11.09 6.76 -23.65
C PRO A 546 -9.57 6.58 -23.62
N ALA A 547 -8.87 6.95 -24.70
CA ALA A 547 -7.40 6.85 -24.78
C ALA A 547 -6.68 7.70 -23.74
N ILE A 548 -7.32 8.77 -23.25
CA ILE A 548 -6.81 9.65 -22.20
C ILE A 548 -7.84 9.79 -21.06
N ASN A 549 -7.34 9.91 -19.83
CA ASN A 549 -8.17 10.05 -18.62
C ASN A 549 -8.72 11.48 -18.42
N GLY A 550 -8.24 12.45 -19.17
CA GLY A 550 -8.60 13.87 -19.08
C GLY A 550 -7.59 14.72 -19.81
N ALA A 551 -7.79 16.03 -19.83
CA ALA A 551 -6.84 16.99 -20.38
C ALA A 551 -6.00 17.61 -19.26
N VAL A 552 -4.69 17.79 -19.50
CA VAL A 552 -3.86 18.63 -18.63
C VAL A 552 -4.23 20.08 -18.87
N PRO A 553 -4.30 20.92 -17.82
CA PRO A 553 -4.38 22.37 -17.99
C PRO A 553 -3.26 22.87 -18.92
N LYS A 554 -3.56 23.85 -19.77
CA LYS A 554 -2.75 24.32 -20.92
C LYS A 554 -1.27 24.62 -20.66
N VAL A 555 -0.87 24.73 -19.40
CA VAL A 555 0.42 25.31 -19.03
C VAL A 555 1.46 24.26 -18.65
N ILE A 556 1.05 23.03 -18.36
CA ILE A 556 2.01 21.97 -18.11
C ILE A 556 2.45 21.43 -19.48
N GLY A 557 3.61 21.89 -19.95
CA GLY A 557 4.13 21.52 -21.26
C GLY A 557 4.16 20.01 -21.45
N GLY A 558 3.15 19.49 -22.16
CA GLY A 558 3.22 18.21 -22.83
C GLY A 558 3.37 16.93 -21.99
N SER A 559 2.94 16.86 -20.73
CA SER A 559 3.02 15.61 -19.95
C SER A 559 1.97 14.57 -20.40
N VAL A 560 2.14 14.06 -21.62
CA VAL A 560 1.20 13.12 -22.26
C VAL A 560 1.18 11.76 -21.52
N GLY A 561 2.27 11.37 -20.88
CA GLY A 561 2.40 10.06 -20.24
C GLY A 561 1.48 9.83 -19.03
N TYR A 562 1.15 10.87 -18.26
CA TYR A 562 0.20 10.77 -17.14
C TYR A 562 -1.26 10.66 -17.57
N LEU A 563 -1.54 11.04 -18.82
CA LEU A 563 -2.90 11.13 -19.35
C LEU A 563 -3.35 9.83 -19.97
N ASN A 564 -2.41 9.06 -20.53
CA ASN A 564 -2.72 7.87 -21.29
C ASN A 564 -3.38 6.79 -20.44
N ASN A 565 -4.51 6.29 -20.90
CA ASN A 565 -5.17 5.13 -20.33
C ASN A 565 -4.59 3.86 -20.97
N ARG A 566 -3.69 3.19 -20.27
CA ARG A 566 -2.93 2.04 -20.79
C ARG A 566 -3.03 0.85 -19.83
N PRO A 567 -4.16 0.12 -19.78
CA PRO A 567 -4.25 -1.08 -18.97
C PRO A 567 -3.29 -2.15 -19.47
N LEU A 568 -2.95 -3.10 -18.59
CA LEU A 568 -2.15 -4.26 -18.90
C LEU A 568 -2.84 -5.09 -20.00
N LYS A 569 -2.11 -5.41 -21.08
CA LYS A 569 -2.62 -6.24 -22.19
C LYS A 569 -2.19 -7.69 -22.04
N THR A 570 -0.88 -7.92 -21.90
CA THR A 570 -0.36 -9.28 -21.70
C THR A 570 0.65 -9.30 -20.55
N ARG A 571 0.64 -10.42 -19.84
CA ARG A 571 1.67 -10.77 -18.87
C ARG A 571 2.19 -12.15 -19.22
N GLN A 572 3.50 -12.26 -19.44
CA GLN A 572 4.18 -13.51 -19.68
C GLN A 572 5.12 -13.84 -18.53
N ILE A 573 5.10 -15.06 -18.06
CA ILE A 573 5.98 -15.59 -17.03
C ILE A 573 6.77 -16.75 -17.63
N VAL A 574 8.08 -16.64 -17.64
CA VAL A 574 8.98 -17.75 -18.02
C VAL A 574 9.55 -18.33 -16.74
N GLN A 575 9.25 -19.58 -16.46
CA GLN A 575 9.73 -20.31 -15.28
C GLN A 575 9.83 -21.80 -15.57
N ASP A 576 10.91 -22.45 -15.13
CA ASP A 576 11.17 -23.90 -15.27
C ASP A 576 10.96 -24.40 -16.71
N GLY A 577 11.39 -23.60 -17.72
CA GLY A 577 11.32 -23.93 -19.14
C GLY A 577 9.93 -23.83 -19.75
N VAL A 578 8.93 -23.27 -19.04
CA VAL A 578 7.56 -23.05 -19.52
C VAL A 578 7.25 -21.57 -19.55
N THR A 579 6.56 -21.16 -20.62
CA THR A 579 6.01 -19.80 -20.73
C THR A 579 4.53 -19.85 -20.42
N PHE A 580 4.14 -19.09 -19.41
CA PHE A 580 2.75 -18.84 -18.99
C PHE A 580 2.34 -17.47 -19.51
N THR A 581 1.18 -17.37 -20.13
CA THR A 581 0.67 -16.09 -20.66
C THR A 581 -0.74 -15.84 -20.14
N THR A 582 -0.95 -14.65 -19.60
CA THR A 582 -2.28 -14.10 -19.33
C THR A 582 -2.51 -12.96 -20.33
N GLU A 583 -3.56 -13.07 -21.13
CA GLU A 583 -3.95 -12.09 -22.14
C GLU A 583 -5.31 -11.49 -21.82
N ASN A 584 -5.34 -10.20 -21.54
CA ASN A 584 -6.53 -9.39 -21.31
C ASN A 584 -7.14 -9.01 -22.68
N GLN A 585 -8.32 -9.55 -22.99
CA GLN A 585 -8.89 -9.52 -24.32
C GLN A 585 -9.99 -8.47 -24.49
N ILE A 586 -10.85 -8.31 -23.47
CA ILE A 586 -12.00 -7.40 -23.52
C ILE A 586 -11.94 -6.49 -22.30
N PHE A 587 -12.12 -5.20 -22.58
CA PHE A 587 -12.18 -4.16 -21.54
C PHE A 587 -13.53 -3.44 -21.61
N ASP A 588 -13.93 -2.81 -20.52
CA ASP A 588 -15.09 -1.91 -20.46
C ASP A 588 -14.69 -0.43 -20.65
N VAL A 589 -15.68 0.46 -20.51
CA VAL A 589 -15.49 1.90 -20.65
C VAL A 589 -14.60 2.56 -19.57
N TYR A 590 -14.31 1.85 -18.49
CA TYR A 590 -13.40 2.25 -17.41
C TYR A 590 -12.03 1.58 -17.49
N ALA A 591 -11.73 0.88 -18.60
CA ALA A 591 -10.51 0.10 -18.81
C ALA A 591 -10.33 -1.10 -17.86
N ARG A 592 -11.44 -1.60 -17.27
CA ARG A 592 -11.43 -2.83 -16.47
C ARG A 592 -11.53 -4.05 -17.37
N VAL A 593 -10.87 -5.13 -16.99
CA VAL A 593 -10.84 -6.37 -17.76
C VAL A 593 -12.18 -7.11 -17.60
N LEU A 594 -12.90 -7.31 -18.69
CA LEU A 594 -14.13 -8.13 -18.73
C LEU A 594 -13.83 -9.59 -19.05
N ARG A 595 -12.79 -9.86 -19.84
CA ARG A 595 -12.37 -11.23 -20.17
C ARG A 595 -10.87 -11.31 -20.40
N PHE A 596 -10.26 -12.34 -19.83
CA PHE A 596 -8.89 -12.71 -20.12
C PHE A 596 -8.76 -14.22 -20.37
N THR A 597 -7.67 -14.61 -21.01
CA THR A 597 -7.32 -16.01 -21.22
C THR A 597 -5.93 -16.27 -20.66
N GLY A 598 -5.83 -17.27 -19.77
CA GLY A 598 -4.58 -17.81 -19.26
C GLY A 598 -4.22 -19.08 -20.03
N TYR A 599 -3.01 -19.13 -20.60
CA TYR A 599 -2.51 -20.31 -21.33
C TYR A 599 -1.00 -20.48 -21.17
N ASN A 600 -0.47 -21.63 -21.60
CA ASN A 600 0.95 -21.92 -21.48
C ASN A 600 1.46 -22.84 -22.60
N THR A 601 2.78 -23.01 -22.66
CA THR A 601 3.46 -23.86 -23.66
C THR A 601 3.29 -25.37 -23.41
N LEU A 602 2.65 -25.78 -22.31
CA LEU A 602 2.25 -27.20 -22.10
C LEU A 602 0.89 -27.56 -22.75
N GLY A 603 0.20 -26.58 -23.35
CA GLY A 603 -1.06 -26.77 -24.04
C GLY A 603 -2.32 -26.57 -23.17
N TYR A 604 -2.18 -26.15 -21.92
CA TYR A 604 -3.34 -25.80 -21.07
C TYR A 604 -3.81 -24.37 -21.34
N SER A 605 -5.14 -24.18 -21.40
CA SER A 605 -5.77 -22.87 -21.57
C SER A 605 -7.06 -22.78 -20.77
N ARG A 606 -7.35 -21.58 -20.25
CA ARG A 606 -8.57 -21.27 -19.49
C ARG A 606 -8.97 -19.82 -19.72
N SER A 607 -10.24 -19.57 -20.06
CA SER A 607 -10.80 -18.23 -20.19
C SER A 607 -11.62 -17.86 -18.96
N GLU A 608 -11.41 -16.68 -18.45
CA GLU A 608 -12.12 -16.14 -17.28
C GLU A 608 -12.80 -14.82 -17.65
N GLY A 609 -14.02 -14.61 -17.14
CA GLY A 609 -14.81 -13.42 -17.40
C GLY A 609 -15.35 -12.81 -16.12
N SER A 610 -15.51 -11.47 -16.12
CA SER A 610 -16.14 -10.71 -15.06
C SER A 610 -17.10 -9.68 -15.63
N GLU A 611 -18.25 -9.49 -14.99
CA GLU A 611 -19.14 -8.36 -15.20
C GLU A 611 -19.10 -7.45 -14.00
N PHE A 612 -19.33 -6.16 -14.21
CA PHE A 612 -19.31 -5.16 -13.14
C PHE A 612 -20.66 -4.44 -13.03
N TYR A 613 -21.06 -4.17 -11.81
CA TYR A 613 -22.13 -3.27 -11.46
C TYR A 613 -21.56 -1.90 -11.12
N ASP A 614 -22.12 -0.86 -11.71
CA ASP A 614 -21.77 0.54 -11.52
C ASP A 614 -23.00 1.35 -11.15
N HIS A 615 -22.95 2.04 -10.02
CA HIS A 615 -24.02 2.94 -9.58
C HIS A 615 -23.61 4.40 -9.78
N ALA A 616 -23.94 4.97 -10.93
CA ALA A 616 -23.52 6.32 -11.32
C ALA A 616 -23.97 7.41 -10.32
N GLY A 617 -25.18 7.31 -9.73
CA GLY A 617 -25.69 8.33 -8.78
C GLY A 617 -24.91 8.41 -7.48
N LYS A 618 -24.36 7.31 -6.99
CA LYS A 618 -23.52 7.24 -5.78
C LYS A 618 -22.02 7.16 -6.10
N TRP A 619 -21.68 7.07 -7.38
CA TRP A 619 -20.32 6.84 -7.88
C TRP A 619 -19.67 5.61 -7.25
N VAL A 620 -20.44 4.52 -7.11
CA VAL A 620 -19.93 3.22 -6.68
C VAL A 620 -19.65 2.41 -7.94
N LEU A 621 -18.40 2.19 -8.27
CA LEU A 621 -17.97 1.57 -9.52
C LEU A 621 -17.21 0.28 -9.26
N GLY A 622 -17.31 -0.66 -10.18
CA GLY A 622 -16.45 -1.85 -10.24
C GLY A 622 -16.81 -2.94 -9.23
N GLN A 623 -18.02 -2.98 -8.71
CA GLN A 623 -18.49 -4.12 -7.93
C GLN A 623 -18.69 -5.31 -8.87
N VAL A 624 -17.98 -6.43 -8.63
CA VAL A 624 -18.09 -7.63 -9.47
C VAL A 624 -19.50 -8.20 -9.34
N SER A 625 -20.26 -8.16 -10.44
CA SER A 625 -21.65 -8.61 -10.49
C SER A 625 -21.80 -10.02 -11.03
N ALA A 626 -20.88 -10.50 -11.88
CA ALA A 626 -20.84 -11.90 -12.27
C ALA A 626 -19.41 -12.33 -12.58
N THR A 627 -19.17 -13.63 -12.43
CA THR A 627 -17.92 -14.29 -12.85
C THR A 627 -18.25 -15.50 -13.70
N SER A 628 -17.37 -15.80 -14.66
CA SER A 628 -17.51 -16.96 -15.54
C SER A 628 -16.17 -17.65 -15.79
N LEU A 629 -16.22 -18.95 -16.05
CA LEU A 629 -15.08 -19.77 -16.40
C LEU A 629 -15.41 -20.54 -17.69
N ASN A 630 -14.59 -20.40 -18.73
CA ASN A 630 -14.83 -20.97 -20.04
C ASN A 630 -16.28 -20.74 -20.57
N GLY A 631 -16.84 -19.55 -20.27
CA GLY A 631 -18.19 -19.16 -20.67
C GLY A 631 -19.32 -19.68 -19.77
N VAL A 632 -19.00 -20.46 -18.74
CA VAL A 632 -19.98 -20.89 -17.72
C VAL A 632 -20.00 -19.90 -16.56
N GLU A 633 -21.16 -19.33 -16.25
CA GLU A 633 -21.34 -18.47 -15.07
C GLU A 633 -21.09 -19.27 -13.79
N THR A 634 -20.17 -18.80 -12.97
CA THR A 634 -19.79 -19.41 -11.69
C THR A 634 -20.46 -18.76 -10.51
N ALA A 635 -20.61 -17.44 -10.53
CA ALA A 635 -21.29 -16.70 -9.50
C ALA A 635 -21.91 -15.42 -10.06
N ARG A 636 -23.00 -14.95 -9.41
CA ARG A 636 -23.66 -13.67 -9.72
C ARG A 636 -24.14 -12.99 -8.44
N ALA A 637 -23.87 -11.66 -8.35
CA ALA A 637 -24.41 -10.77 -7.33
C ALA A 637 -25.46 -9.85 -7.94
N ALA A 638 -26.55 -9.63 -7.21
CA ALA A 638 -27.53 -8.56 -7.46
C ALA A 638 -27.34 -7.45 -6.41
N PHE A 639 -27.65 -6.21 -6.80
CA PHE A 639 -27.47 -5.02 -5.96
C PHE A 639 -28.79 -4.29 -5.80
N ASP A 640 -28.95 -3.68 -4.64
CA ASP A 640 -30.06 -2.76 -4.40
C ASP A 640 -29.83 -1.44 -5.14
N PRO A 641 -30.75 -1.00 -6.02
CA PRO A 641 -30.53 0.20 -6.84
C PRO A 641 -30.58 1.51 -6.05
N ALA A 642 -31.09 1.52 -4.82
CA ALA A 642 -31.11 2.72 -3.98
C ALA A 642 -29.84 2.90 -3.17
N THR A 643 -29.25 1.79 -2.72
CA THR A 643 -28.11 1.79 -1.78
C THR A 643 -26.77 1.40 -2.42
N ALA A 644 -26.79 0.72 -3.58
CA ALA A 644 -25.65 0.06 -4.21
C ALA A 644 -25.07 -1.10 -3.36
N LEU A 645 -25.78 -1.58 -2.35
CA LEU A 645 -25.36 -2.72 -1.53
C LEU A 645 -25.81 -4.04 -2.17
N VAL A 646 -25.05 -5.10 -1.92
CA VAL A 646 -25.35 -6.45 -2.43
C VAL A 646 -26.61 -6.99 -1.78
N SER A 647 -27.62 -7.31 -2.55
CA SER A 647 -28.89 -7.87 -2.04
C SER A 647 -28.96 -9.39 -2.14
N ARG A 648 -28.19 -9.99 -3.07
CA ARG A 648 -28.24 -11.44 -3.34
C ARG A 648 -26.97 -11.91 -4.02
N VAL A 649 -26.51 -13.12 -3.65
CA VAL A 649 -25.44 -13.84 -4.33
C VAL A 649 -25.92 -15.23 -4.69
N THR A 650 -25.65 -15.66 -5.94
CA THR A 650 -25.88 -17.02 -6.43
C THR A 650 -24.56 -17.63 -6.88
N GLU A 651 -24.41 -18.95 -6.71
CA GLU A 651 -23.30 -19.73 -7.27
C GLU A 651 -23.89 -20.83 -8.15
N PHE A 652 -23.39 -20.95 -9.39
CA PHE A 652 -23.92 -21.87 -10.40
C PHE A 652 -25.46 -21.82 -10.52
N GLY A 653 -26.02 -20.60 -10.46
CA GLY A 653 -27.46 -20.34 -10.55
C GLY A 653 -28.26 -20.65 -9.28
N LYS A 654 -27.66 -21.21 -8.22
CA LYS A 654 -28.33 -21.49 -6.94
C LYS A 654 -28.08 -20.35 -5.94
N LEU A 655 -29.10 -20.04 -5.15
CA LEU A 655 -28.96 -19.07 -4.08
C LEU A 655 -27.87 -19.53 -3.11
N LYS A 656 -26.87 -18.67 -2.91
CA LYS A 656 -25.89 -18.81 -1.83
C LYS A 656 -26.33 -18.01 -0.61
N SER A 657 -26.57 -16.70 -0.79
CA SER A 657 -27.01 -15.81 0.29
C SER A 657 -27.84 -14.64 -0.24
N ALA A 658 -28.78 -14.14 0.58
CA ALA A 658 -29.45 -12.87 0.37
C ALA A 658 -29.32 -12.00 1.61
N PHE A 659 -29.30 -10.67 1.44
CA PHE A 659 -28.93 -9.69 2.47
C PHE A 659 -29.95 -8.57 2.58
N THR A 660 -30.21 -8.11 3.81
CA THR A 660 -30.89 -6.83 4.08
C THR A 660 -29.98 -5.95 4.95
N TYR A 661 -30.20 -4.64 4.85
CA TYR A 661 -29.35 -3.65 5.52
C TYR A 661 -30.20 -2.59 6.22
N ARG A 662 -29.65 -2.00 7.26
CA ARG A 662 -30.17 -0.79 7.90
C ARG A 662 -29.82 0.44 7.05
N ALA A 663 -30.41 1.56 7.39
CA ALA A 663 -30.20 2.82 6.67
C ALA A 663 -28.73 3.31 6.67
N ASP A 664 -27.98 2.99 7.70
CA ASP A 664 -26.54 3.30 7.83
C ASP A 664 -25.61 2.33 7.06
N GLY A 665 -26.19 1.33 6.38
CA GLY A 665 -25.46 0.31 5.62
C GLY A 665 -24.97 -0.87 6.47
N THR A 666 -25.25 -0.92 7.77
CA THR A 666 -24.94 -2.11 8.58
C THR A 666 -25.87 -3.28 8.20
N LEU A 667 -25.31 -4.49 8.22
CA LEU A 667 -26.03 -5.70 7.86
C LEU A 667 -27.16 -5.97 8.87
N GLU A 668 -28.38 -6.22 8.37
CA GLU A 668 -29.54 -6.52 9.20
C GLU A 668 -29.86 -8.01 9.20
N THR A 669 -29.91 -8.64 8.02
CA THR A 669 -30.15 -10.09 7.91
C THR A 669 -29.30 -10.72 6.82
N VAL A 670 -28.98 -12.00 7.03
CA VAL A 670 -28.44 -12.91 6.00
C VAL A 670 -29.35 -14.12 5.91
N LYS A 671 -29.82 -14.40 4.71
CA LYS A 671 -30.58 -15.61 4.36
C LYS A 671 -29.70 -16.54 3.56
N ASP A 672 -29.52 -17.78 4.01
CA ASP A 672 -28.73 -18.81 3.31
C ASP A 672 -29.51 -19.45 2.15
N GLY A 673 -28.85 -20.38 1.42
CA GLY A 673 -29.44 -21.14 0.31
C GLY A 673 -30.54 -22.11 0.71
N ALA A 674 -30.63 -22.50 1.97
CA ALA A 674 -31.69 -23.34 2.53
C ALA A 674 -32.92 -22.52 2.99
N GLY A 675 -32.78 -21.20 3.06
CA GLY A 675 -33.84 -20.29 3.48
C GLY A 675 -33.76 -19.87 4.96
N ASN A 676 -32.73 -20.31 5.69
CA ASN A 676 -32.51 -19.93 7.08
C ASN A 676 -32.09 -18.46 7.17
N VAL A 677 -32.56 -17.73 8.16
CA VAL A 677 -32.27 -16.31 8.34
C VAL A 677 -31.53 -16.09 9.65
N THR A 678 -30.31 -15.50 9.56
CA THR A 678 -29.58 -14.96 10.70
C THR A 678 -29.78 -13.45 10.74
N ALA A 679 -30.10 -12.88 11.89
CA ALA A 679 -30.32 -11.44 12.07
C ALA A 679 -29.25 -10.83 12.98
N PHE A 680 -28.88 -9.57 12.68
CA PHE A 680 -27.83 -8.81 13.37
C PHE A 680 -28.40 -7.50 13.90
N ALA A 681 -28.08 -7.15 15.15
CA ALA A 681 -28.60 -5.95 15.77
C ALA A 681 -27.56 -5.25 16.67
N ASN A 682 -27.89 -4.00 17.05
CA ASN A 682 -27.15 -3.22 18.04
C ASN A 682 -25.67 -3.03 17.68
N TRP A 683 -25.41 -2.66 16.43
CA TRP A 683 -24.05 -2.48 15.92
C TRP A 683 -23.27 -1.41 16.70
N LYS A 684 -22.06 -1.75 17.10
CA LYS A 684 -21.10 -0.82 17.70
C LYS A 684 -19.68 -1.11 17.19
N ARG A 685 -19.03 -0.09 16.63
CA ARG A 685 -17.66 -0.19 16.10
C ARG A 685 -17.49 -1.31 15.05
N GLY A 686 -18.51 -1.54 14.22
CA GLY A 686 -18.49 -2.57 13.19
C GLY A 686 -18.72 -4.00 13.69
N VAL A 687 -19.16 -4.16 14.94
CA VAL A 687 -19.52 -5.47 15.54
C VAL A 687 -20.99 -5.46 15.90
N PRO A 688 -21.81 -6.45 15.47
CA PRO A 688 -23.18 -6.61 15.96
C PRO A 688 -23.15 -7.09 17.41
N GLN A 689 -23.84 -6.42 18.31
CA GLN A 689 -23.92 -6.84 19.70
C GLN A 689 -25.02 -7.89 19.95
N THR A 690 -25.76 -8.27 18.91
CA THR A 690 -26.75 -9.34 18.96
C THR A 690 -26.74 -10.10 17.63
N ILE A 691 -26.63 -11.42 17.69
CA ILE A 691 -26.76 -12.35 16.58
C ILE A 691 -27.91 -13.31 16.91
N GLN A 692 -28.99 -13.24 16.14
CA GLN A 692 -30.13 -14.11 16.25
C GLN A 692 -30.01 -15.21 15.21
N ARG A 693 -29.85 -16.45 15.65
CA ARG A 693 -29.76 -17.65 14.80
C ARG A 693 -31.16 -18.06 14.28
N PRO A 694 -31.22 -18.79 13.16
CA PRO A 694 -32.46 -19.34 12.65
C PRO A 694 -33.13 -20.26 13.66
N ALA A 695 -34.46 -20.32 13.60
CA ALA A 695 -35.25 -21.30 14.36
C ALA A 695 -34.92 -22.73 13.93
N THR A 696 -34.78 -23.65 14.90
CA THR A 696 -34.64 -25.10 14.69
C THR A 696 -35.76 -25.84 15.40
N PRO A 697 -35.99 -27.14 15.14
CA PRO A 697 -36.97 -27.93 15.89
C PRO A 697 -36.68 -27.93 17.40
N GLU A 698 -35.40 -27.91 17.79
CA GLU A 698 -34.99 -27.89 19.20
C GLU A 698 -35.08 -26.50 19.83
N SER A 699 -34.96 -25.45 19.01
CA SER A 699 -35.07 -24.04 19.39
C SER A 699 -36.04 -23.29 18.47
N PRO A 700 -37.37 -23.43 18.67
CA PRO A 700 -38.37 -22.82 17.77
C PRO A 700 -38.37 -21.28 17.75
N ALA A 701 -37.80 -20.63 18.76
CA ALA A 701 -37.57 -19.18 18.79
C ALA A 701 -36.25 -18.76 18.16
N GLY A 702 -35.42 -19.71 17.73
CA GLY A 702 -34.04 -19.48 17.39
C GLY A 702 -33.14 -19.30 18.63
N ALA A 703 -31.85 -19.42 18.47
CA ALA A 703 -30.86 -19.15 19.50
C ALA A 703 -30.31 -17.72 19.36
N SER A 704 -29.98 -17.08 20.46
CA SER A 704 -29.45 -15.72 20.45
C SER A 704 -28.11 -15.65 21.17
N GLU A 705 -27.10 -15.14 20.50
CA GLU A 705 -25.82 -14.77 21.05
C GLU A 705 -25.72 -13.26 21.22
N SER A 706 -25.02 -12.80 22.24
CA SER A 706 -24.78 -11.36 22.41
C SER A 706 -23.37 -11.04 22.81
N ALA A 707 -22.93 -9.81 22.52
CA ALA A 707 -21.65 -9.27 22.91
C ALA A 707 -21.79 -7.86 23.48
N VAL A 708 -20.87 -7.50 24.38
CA VAL A 708 -20.66 -6.12 24.80
C VAL A 708 -19.37 -5.61 24.17
N VAL A 709 -19.49 -4.52 23.40
CA VAL A 709 -18.35 -3.87 22.72
C VAL A 709 -18.05 -2.54 23.42
N ASP A 710 -16.80 -2.31 23.77
CA ASP A 710 -16.36 -1.05 24.39
C ASP A 710 -16.18 0.09 23.35
N ASP A 711 -15.79 1.29 23.81
CA ASP A 711 -15.59 2.44 22.91
C ASP A 711 -14.33 2.33 22.03
N ARG A 712 -13.43 1.39 22.37
CA ARG A 712 -12.25 1.04 21.58
C ARG A 712 -12.56 0.09 20.41
N GLY A 713 -13.76 -0.51 20.44
CA GLY A 713 -14.22 -1.51 19.47
C GLY A 713 -13.81 -2.95 19.84
N TRP A 714 -13.51 -3.20 21.11
CA TRP A 714 -13.12 -4.52 21.61
C TRP A 714 -14.34 -5.21 22.24
N VAL A 715 -14.46 -6.50 21.98
CA VAL A 715 -15.48 -7.35 22.61
C VAL A 715 -15.05 -7.66 24.04
N VAL A 716 -15.69 -7.06 25.04
CA VAL A 716 -15.34 -7.22 26.45
C VAL A 716 -16.13 -8.32 27.14
N SER A 717 -17.23 -8.76 26.53
CA SER A 717 -18.01 -9.93 27.00
C SER A 717 -18.80 -10.51 25.84
N THR A 718 -18.95 -11.84 25.85
CA THR A 718 -19.91 -12.57 25.00
C THR A 718 -20.83 -13.38 25.89
N THR A 719 -22.09 -13.54 25.46
CA THR A 719 -23.05 -14.46 26.09
C THR A 719 -23.53 -15.43 25.02
N ASP A 720 -23.37 -16.72 25.26
CA ASP A 720 -23.77 -17.77 24.35
C ASP A 720 -25.29 -18.01 24.35
N GLU A 721 -25.76 -18.95 23.55
CA GLU A 721 -27.15 -19.31 23.38
C GLU A 721 -27.78 -19.89 24.65
N ASN A 722 -27.01 -20.39 25.61
CA ASN A 722 -27.45 -20.94 26.90
C ASN A 722 -27.45 -19.87 27.99
N GLY A 723 -26.98 -18.66 27.70
CA GLY A 723 -26.94 -17.55 28.65
C GLY A 723 -25.63 -17.51 29.45
N PHE A 724 -24.63 -18.31 29.11
CA PHE A 724 -23.31 -18.28 29.76
C PHE A 724 -22.47 -17.13 29.24
N ALA A 725 -21.96 -16.29 30.17
CA ALA A 725 -21.17 -15.12 29.84
C ALA A 725 -19.67 -15.36 30.02
N THR A 726 -18.89 -15.15 28.94
CA THR A 726 -17.42 -15.09 28.95
C THR A 726 -16.96 -13.63 28.92
N GLN A 727 -16.00 -13.26 29.75
CA GLN A 727 -15.45 -11.91 29.83
C GLN A 727 -14.01 -11.88 29.30
N TYR A 728 -13.66 -10.78 28.62
CA TYR A 728 -12.36 -10.56 28.01
C TYR A 728 -11.75 -9.25 28.48
N SER A 729 -10.45 -9.26 28.68
CA SER A 729 -9.66 -8.07 28.97
C SER A 729 -8.51 -7.90 27.97
N TYR A 730 -8.07 -6.66 27.78
CA TYR A 730 -7.11 -6.31 26.74
C TYR A 730 -6.03 -5.37 27.27
N ASP A 731 -4.85 -5.40 26.67
CA ASP A 731 -3.79 -4.45 26.94
C ASP A 731 -4.04 -3.09 26.22
N GLY A 732 -3.10 -2.14 26.36
CA GLY A 732 -3.22 -0.79 25.77
C GLY A 732 -3.29 -0.77 24.24
N MET A 733 -2.87 -1.83 23.54
CA MET A 733 -2.91 -1.95 22.08
C MET A 733 -4.07 -2.82 21.58
N GLY A 734 -4.84 -3.43 22.47
CA GLY A 734 -5.99 -4.26 22.11
C GLY A 734 -5.66 -5.74 21.95
N ARG A 735 -4.47 -6.17 22.40
CA ARG A 735 -4.14 -7.61 22.46
C ARG A 735 -4.82 -8.23 23.67
N LEU A 736 -5.35 -9.44 23.51
CA LEU A 736 -6.03 -10.16 24.59
C LEU A 736 -5.10 -10.33 25.79
N ALA A 737 -5.57 -9.93 26.97
CA ALA A 737 -4.84 -10.01 28.23
C ALA A 737 -5.45 -11.02 29.22
N GLY A 738 -6.72 -11.37 29.06
CA GLY A 738 -7.33 -12.39 29.90
C GLY A 738 -8.72 -12.79 29.43
N ILE A 739 -9.09 -14.03 29.85
CA ILE A 739 -10.42 -14.61 29.67
C ILE A 739 -10.91 -15.10 31.03
N VAL A 740 -12.11 -14.70 31.41
CA VAL A 740 -12.84 -15.25 32.55
C VAL A 740 -14.03 -16.03 32.01
N TYR A 741 -13.98 -17.33 32.19
CA TYR A 741 -15.03 -18.23 31.74
C TYR A 741 -16.25 -18.19 32.65
N PRO A 742 -17.44 -18.59 32.15
CA PRO A 742 -18.67 -18.59 32.93
C PRO A 742 -18.57 -19.56 34.09
N GLN A 743 -19.26 -19.21 35.20
CA GLN A 743 -19.46 -20.12 36.32
C GLN A 743 -20.79 -20.86 36.16
N GLY A 744 -20.80 -22.13 36.60
CA GLY A 744 -22.02 -22.95 36.56
C GLY A 744 -22.30 -23.61 35.20
N ASP A 745 -21.34 -23.57 34.27
CA ASP A 745 -21.33 -24.40 33.06
C ASP A 745 -21.00 -25.88 33.45
N THR A 746 -21.11 -26.79 32.51
CA THR A 746 -20.79 -28.21 32.65
C THR A 746 -19.34 -28.49 33.09
N VAL A 747 -18.43 -27.54 32.79
CA VAL A 747 -17.00 -27.56 33.16
C VAL A 747 -16.59 -26.23 33.78
N ASP A 748 -16.03 -26.25 34.96
CA ASP A 748 -15.41 -25.09 35.59
C ASP A 748 -14.00 -24.85 35.02
N TRP A 749 -13.90 -23.97 34.04
CA TRP A 749 -12.63 -23.59 33.41
C TRP A 749 -11.84 -22.61 34.29
N HIS A 750 -10.53 -22.85 34.45
CA HIS A 750 -9.65 -21.86 35.06
C HIS A 750 -9.54 -20.61 34.19
N PRO A 751 -9.57 -19.40 34.73
CA PRO A 751 -9.32 -18.18 33.98
C PRO A 751 -7.98 -18.23 33.27
N MET A 752 -7.93 -17.63 32.07
CA MET A 752 -6.70 -17.41 31.32
C MET A 752 -6.19 -16.00 31.57
N SER A 753 -4.91 -15.83 31.88
CA SER A 753 -4.21 -14.54 31.87
C SER A 753 -3.10 -14.56 30.83
N GLN A 754 -2.90 -13.42 30.15
CA GLN A 754 -1.86 -13.28 29.14
C GLN A 754 -1.18 -11.91 29.26
N GLU A 755 0.15 -11.91 29.21
CA GLU A 755 0.96 -10.71 29.18
C GLU A 755 1.87 -10.74 27.95
N PHE A 756 1.87 -9.64 27.18
CA PHE A 756 2.79 -9.43 26.08
C PHE A 756 3.67 -8.23 26.40
N SER A 757 4.92 -8.49 26.79
CA SER A 757 5.82 -7.47 27.34
C SER A 757 7.23 -7.56 26.75
N ARG A 758 7.98 -6.44 26.86
CA ARG A 758 9.40 -6.39 26.47
C ARG A 758 10.25 -6.85 27.63
N VAL A 759 11.23 -7.71 27.36
CA VAL A 759 12.19 -8.22 28.33
C VAL A 759 13.47 -7.39 28.28
N PRO A 760 13.83 -6.67 29.37
CA PRO A 760 14.96 -5.73 29.34
C PRO A 760 16.34 -6.42 29.43
N VAL A 761 16.38 -7.71 29.65
CA VAL A 761 17.60 -8.54 29.78
C VAL A 761 17.71 -9.55 28.63
N ALA A 762 18.89 -10.08 28.41
CA ALA A 762 19.07 -11.14 27.43
C ALA A 762 18.57 -12.48 28.00
N GLU A 763 17.75 -13.21 27.22
CA GLU A 763 17.25 -14.53 27.57
C GLU A 763 17.29 -15.48 26.36
N TYR A 764 17.64 -16.72 26.55
CA TYR A 764 17.65 -17.79 25.53
C TYR A 764 18.40 -17.46 24.23
N GLY A 765 19.44 -16.62 24.32
CA GLY A 765 20.22 -16.16 23.16
C GLY A 765 19.61 -14.95 22.43
N LEU A 766 18.46 -14.42 22.88
CA LEU A 766 17.90 -13.17 22.39
C LEU A 766 18.52 -11.97 23.12
N GLU A 767 18.80 -10.93 22.37
CA GLU A 767 19.32 -9.65 22.88
C GLU A 767 18.26 -8.95 23.77
N PRO A 768 18.66 -8.04 24.68
CA PRO A 768 17.73 -7.25 25.49
C PRO A 768 16.67 -6.53 24.65
N ASN A 769 15.51 -6.32 25.24
CA ASN A 769 14.35 -5.66 24.62
C ASN A 769 13.61 -6.50 23.55
N HIS A 770 13.80 -7.81 23.53
CA HIS A 770 12.93 -8.72 22.78
C HIS A 770 11.53 -8.79 23.42
N TRP A 771 10.55 -9.25 22.64
CA TRP A 771 9.18 -9.46 23.13
C TRP A 771 8.97 -10.88 23.63
N ARG A 772 8.16 -10.99 24.67
CA ARG A 772 7.72 -12.26 25.24
C ARG A 772 6.23 -12.22 25.53
N ARG A 773 5.52 -13.28 25.18
CA ARG A 773 4.15 -13.57 25.63
C ARG A 773 4.20 -14.62 26.71
N VAL A 774 3.58 -14.37 27.82
CA VAL A 774 3.34 -15.32 28.92
C VAL A 774 1.84 -15.56 29.00
N ALA A 775 1.37 -16.80 28.88
CA ALA A 775 -0.02 -17.15 29.06
C ALA A 775 -0.14 -18.22 30.16
N ILE A 776 -1.08 -18.06 31.08
CA ILE A 776 -1.31 -18.95 32.21
C ILE A 776 -2.80 -19.32 32.25
N THR A 777 -3.09 -20.61 32.36
CA THR A 777 -4.44 -21.17 32.57
C THR A 777 -4.33 -22.31 33.60
N GLY A 778 -4.84 -22.11 34.81
CA GLY A 778 -4.57 -23.02 35.93
C GLY A 778 -3.06 -23.14 36.17
N ASP A 779 -2.55 -24.36 36.24
CA ASP A 779 -1.12 -24.64 36.44
C ASP A 779 -0.33 -24.69 35.13
N ARG A 780 -1.00 -24.61 33.96
CA ARG A 780 -0.34 -24.58 32.67
C ARG A 780 0.19 -23.19 32.39
N ARG A 781 1.49 -23.06 32.16
CA ARG A 781 2.14 -21.84 31.67
C ARG A 781 2.75 -22.06 30.28
N SER A 782 2.52 -21.12 29.38
CA SER A 782 3.09 -21.07 28.04
C SER A 782 3.82 -19.75 27.83
N ASP A 783 5.12 -19.80 27.55
CA ASP A 783 5.95 -18.66 27.23
C ASP A 783 6.34 -18.72 25.75
N THR A 784 6.09 -17.65 25.01
CA THR A 784 6.54 -17.52 23.61
C THR A 784 7.48 -16.32 23.50
N TYR A 785 8.68 -16.55 23.00
CA TYR A 785 9.70 -15.53 22.76
C TYR A 785 9.76 -15.19 21.29
N TYR A 786 9.87 -13.91 21.00
CA TYR A 786 9.79 -13.39 19.65
C TYR A 786 11.07 -12.68 19.25
N ASP A 787 11.43 -12.81 17.97
CA ASP A 787 12.44 -11.95 17.36
C ASP A 787 11.89 -10.56 17.02
N ALA A 788 12.74 -9.69 16.45
CA ALA A 788 12.35 -8.33 16.10
C ALA A 788 11.27 -8.23 14.98
N PHE A 789 11.00 -9.30 14.25
CA PHE A 789 9.88 -9.40 13.32
C PHE A 789 8.61 -9.96 13.95
N LEU A 790 8.59 -10.14 15.27
CA LEU A 790 7.51 -10.77 16.03
C LEU A 790 7.22 -12.20 15.56
N ARG A 791 8.25 -12.92 15.09
CA ARG A 791 8.17 -14.34 14.76
C ARG A 791 8.54 -15.15 16.01
N PRO A 792 7.80 -16.25 16.34
CA PRO A 792 8.15 -17.09 17.48
C PRO A 792 9.48 -17.81 17.22
N VAL A 793 10.46 -17.60 18.09
CA VAL A 793 11.77 -18.29 18.04
C VAL A 793 11.93 -19.32 19.11
N LEU A 794 11.18 -19.21 20.22
CA LEU A 794 11.06 -20.21 21.27
C LEU A 794 9.63 -20.26 21.78
N GLU A 795 9.06 -21.44 21.78
CA GLU A 795 7.79 -21.76 22.43
C GLU A 795 8.09 -22.71 23.59
N MET A 796 7.69 -22.35 24.79
CA MET A 796 7.93 -23.11 26.00
C MET A 796 6.63 -23.34 26.77
N GLU A 797 6.42 -24.58 27.24
CA GLU A 797 5.25 -24.96 28.00
C GLU A 797 5.70 -25.78 29.20
N PHE A 798 5.12 -25.55 30.39
CA PHE A 798 5.42 -26.28 31.60
C PHE A 798 4.31 -26.11 32.65
N ASP A 799 4.28 -27.03 33.61
CA ASP A 799 3.43 -27.03 34.79
C ASP A 799 4.04 -26.13 35.86
N LEU A 800 3.30 -25.15 36.38
CA LEU A 800 3.73 -24.27 37.48
C LEU A 800 3.90 -25.00 38.81
N GLY A 801 3.16 -26.10 39.03
CA GLY A 801 3.32 -26.98 40.20
C GLY A 801 4.60 -27.81 40.18
N ASP A 802 5.26 -27.95 39.01
CA ASP A 802 6.50 -28.68 38.86
C ASP A 802 7.73 -27.79 39.08
N ALA A 803 8.18 -27.64 40.32
CA ALA A 803 9.35 -26.83 40.67
C ALA A 803 10.65 -27.29 39.98
N SER A 804 10.75 -28.56 39.60
CA SER A 804 11.92 -29.14 38.93
C SER A 804 11.92 -28.92 37.42
N ARG A 805 10.79 -28.42 36.89
CA ARG A 805 10.56 -28.22 35.45
C ARG A 805 10.74 -29.44 34.56
N ASN A 806 10.51 -30.63 35.11
CA ASN A 806 10.57 -31.88 34.34
C ASN A 806 9.44 -31.98 33.29
N THR A 807 8.35 -31.24 33.49
CA THR A 807 7.27 -31.09 32.52
C THR A 807 7.61 -30.09 31.38
N GLN A 808 8.72 -29.34 31.49
CA GLN A 808 9.10 -28.33 30.52
C GLN A 808 9.31 -28.90 29.12
N LYS A 809 8.64 -28.32 28.16
CA LYS A 809 8.79 -28.59 26.74
C LYS A 809 9.21 -27.30 26.04
N GLN A 810 10.30 -27.36 25.28
CA GLN A 810 10.82 -26.24 24.48
C GLN A 810 10.84 -26.61 23.00
N VAL A 811 10.38 -25.73 22.13
CA VAL A 811 10.45 -25.86 20.67
C VAL A 811 11.08 -24.59 20.11
N PHE A 812 12.18 -24.75 19.38
CA PHE A 812 12.92 -23.65 18.75
C PHE A 812 12.61 -23.56 17.28
N THR A 813 12.46 -22.33 16.78
CA THR A 813 12.31 -22.04 15.35
C THR A 813 13.36 -21.02 14.93
N ARG A 814 14.06 -21.29 13.84
CA ARG A 814 15.03 -20.38 13.24
C ARG A 814 14.61 -20.03 11.83
N TYR A 815 14.89 -18.80 11.43
CA TYR A 815 14.48 -18.26 10.14
C TYR A 815 15.71 -17.90 9.29
N ASP A 816 15.57 -18.04 7.97
CA ASP A 816 16.58 -17.60 7.02
C ASP A 816 16.52 -16.09 6.75
N ALA A 817 17.42 -15.60 5.91
CA ALA A 817 17.53 -14.19 5.55
C ALA A 817 16.31 -13.64 4.80
N GLN A 818 15.44 -14.51 4.27
CA GLN A 818 14.18 -14.13 3.62
C GLN A 818 12.95 -14.26 4.55
N GLY A 819 13.19 -14.66 5.82
CA GLY A 819 12.15 -14.82 6.82
C GLY A 819 11.40 -16.15 6.77
N ARG A 820 11.89 -17.13 6.00
CA ARG A 820 11.31 -18.47 5.91
C ARG A 820 11.87 -19.35 7.03
N MET A 821 11.10 -20.31 7.50
CA MET A 821 11.54 -21.26 8.54
C MET A 821 12.70 -22.11 8.01
N ALA A 822 13.89 -21.88 8.55
CA ALA A 822 15.10 -22.63 8.20
C ALA A 822 15.32 -23.86 9.07
N PHE A 823 14.78 -23.84 10.29
CA PHE A 823 14.90 -24.96 11.22
C PHE A 823 13.77 -24.95 12.25
N LYS A 824 13.24 -26.12 12.60
CA LYS A 824 12.34 -26.33 13.74
C LYS A 824 12.83 -27.53 14.57
N SER A 825 13.08 -27.31 15.88
CA SER A 825 13.54 -28.40 16.76
C SER A 825 12.44 -29.42 17.04
N LEU A 826 12.84 -30.63 17.34
CA LEU A 826 11.98 -31.52 18.12
C LEU A 826 11.77 -30.94 19.53
N PRO A 827 10.70 -31.31 20.22
CA PRO A 827 10.53 -30.93 21.62
C PRO A 827 11.74 -31.35 22.47
N THR A 828 12.29 -30.39 23.20
CA THR A 828 13.50 -30.57 24.03
C THR A 828 13.29 -29.95 25.42
N ARG A 829 14.28 -30.01 26.30
CA ARG A 829 14.25 -29.47 27.66
C ARG A 829 15.56 -28.81 28.03
N HIS A 830 15.50 -27.80 28.90
CA HIS A 830 16.66 -27.17 29.55
C HIS A 830 17.70 -26.57 28.58
N ILE A 831 17.29 -26.15 27.41
CA ILE A 831 18.14 -25.45 26.44
C ILE A 831 18.17 -23.97 26.77
N GLY A 832 19.36 -23.38 26.89
CA GLY A 832 19.56 -21.99 27.29
C GLY A 832 19.73 -21.00 26.13
N ASP A 833 19.93 -21.48 24.90
CA ASP A 833 20.13 -20.64 23.72
C ASP A 833 19.41 -21.24 22.49
N PHE A 834 18.55 -20.47 21.83
CA PHE A 834 17.80 -20.92 20.64
C PHE A 834 18.70 -21.22 19.43
N ARG A 835 19.95 -20.76 19.44
CA ARG A 835 20.96 -21.00 18.40
C ARG A 835 21.69 -22.33 18.64
N GLN A 836 21.56 -22.94 19.82
CA GLN A 836 22.21 -24.19 20.14
C GLN A 836 21.77 -25.31 19.18
N SER A 837 22.70 -26.20 18.83
CA SER A 837 22.39 -27.36 18.01
C SER A 837 21.58 -28.36 18.85
N VAL A 838 20.39 -28.64 18.37
CA VAL A 838 19.44 -29.61 18.96
C VAL A 838 18.82 -30.43 17.81
N PRO A 839 18.33 -31.66 18.07
CA PRO A 839 17.62 -32.42 17.04
C PRO A 839 16.38 -31.68 16.50
N GLY A 840 16.14 -31.76 15.20
CA GLY A 840 15.03 -31.09 14.55
C GLY A 840 14.94 -31.38 13.08
N THR A 841 14.27 -30.46 12.35
CA THR A 841 14.17 -30.52 10.90
C THR A 841 14.72 -29.20 10.33
N ALA A 842 15.73 -29.29 9.47
CA ALA A 842 16.30 -28.19 8.73
C ALA A 842 15.66 -28.10 7.34
N TYR A 843 15.41 -26.87 6.85
CA TYR A 843 14.79 -26.61 5.56
C TYR A 843 15.71 -25.73 4.71
N ALA A 844 15.78 -26.04 3.41
CA ALA A 844 16.48 -25.25 2.41
C ALA A 844 15.51 -24.81 1.31
N TYR A 845 15.81 -23.66 0.70
CA TYR A 845 14.94 -23.06 -0.32
C TYR A 845 15.77 -22.52 -1.49
N ASP A 846 15.15 -22.47 -2.65
CA ASP A 846 15.71 -21.74 -3.79
C ASP A 846 15.40 -20.23 -3.72
N ALA A 847 15.93 -19.46 -4.67
CA ALA A 847 15.73 -18.01 -4.72
C ALA A 847 14.28 -17.61 -5.07
N LEU A 848 13.42 -18.51 -5.55
CA LEU A 848 11.97 -18.27 -5.70
C LEU A 848 11.19 -18.54 -4.41
N GLY A 849 11.85 -19.02 -3.35
CA GLY A 849 11.22 -19.35 -2.09
C GLY A 849 10.62 -20.76 -2.02
N ARG A 850 10.91 -21.60 -3.02
CA ARG A 850 10.40 -22.98 -3.06
C ARG A 850 11.33 -23.89 -2.25
N GLN A 851 10.75 -24.78 -1.43
CA GLN A 851 11.52 -25.70 -0.61
C GLN A 851 12.27 -26.71 -1.49
N THR A 852 13.61 -26.82 -1.28
CA THR A 852 14.48 -27.74 -2.03
C THR A 852 14.94 -28.90 -1.19
N ALA A 853 14.95 -28.77 0.14
CA ALA A 853 15.30 -29.87 1.04
C ALA A 853 14.58 -29.77 2.39
N ALA A 854 14.31 -30.92 3.00
CA ALA A 854 13.99 -31.08 4.41
C ALA A 854 14.88 -32.18 4.96
N VAL A 855 15.66 -31.87 6.01
CA VAL A 855 16.60 -32.77 6.68
C VAL A 855 16.16 -32.95 8.11
N GLN A 856 15.62 -34.09 8.42
CA GLN A 856 15.10 -34.44 9.75
C GLN A 856 16.11 -35.32 10.51
N ASP A 857 16.41 -34.97 11.74
CA ASP A 857 17.19 -35.83 12.64
C ASP A 857 16.38 -37.05 13.10
N SER A 858 17.03 -38.22 13.13
CA SER A 858 16.44 -39.47 13.65
C SER A 858 17.50 -40.34 14.28
N GLU A 859 17.10 -41.46 14.94
CA GLU A 859 18.01 -42.46 15.49
C GLU A 859 18.83 -43.16 14.40
N LEU A 860 18.39 -43.12 13.14
CA LEU A 860 19.07 -43.68 11.98
C LEU A 860 20.00 -42.65 11.29
N GLY A 861 20.19 -41.47 11.88
CA GLY A 861 20.90 -40.35 11.29
C GLY A 861 19.95 -39.37 10.57
N ALA A 862 20.51 -38.54 9.70
CA ALA A 862 19.74 -37.50 9.00
C ALA A 862 18.87 -38.11 7.88
N LEU A 863 17.57 -37.93 7.96
CA LEU A 863 16.60 -38.32 6.94
C LEU A 863 16.36 -37.13 5.98
N THR A 864 16.97 -37.22 4.80
CA THR A 864 16.91 -36.11 3.81
C THR A 864 15.84 -36.37 2.74
N THR A 865 14.90 -35.48 2.64
CA THR A 865 13.99 -35.36 1.50
C THR A 865 14.45 -34.20 0.62
N THR A 866 14.68 -34.42 -0.67
CA THR A 866 15.02 -33.35 -1.63
C THR A 866 13.91 -33.08 -2.60
N THR A 867 13.78 -31.81 -3.04
CA THR A 867 12.82 -31.40 -4.04
C THR A 867 13.55 -30.62 -5.15
N GLU A 868 13.45 -31.11 -6.37
CA GLU A 868 14.03 -30.49 -7.57
C GLU A 868 12.90 -29.96 -8.45
N TYR A 869 13.04 -28.73 -8.97
CA TYR A 869 12.11 -28.11 -9.92
C TYR A 869 12.74 -28.19 -11.31
N LEU A 870 12.15 -29.00 -12.19
CA LEU A 870 12.73 -29.38 -13.47
C LEU A 870 12.05 -28.65 -14.63
N ALA A 871 12.77 -28.59 -15.76
CA ALA A 871 12.21 -28.09 -17.02
C ALA A 871 10.94 -28.85 -17.43
N GLY A 872 10.00 -28.14 -18.09
CA GLY A 872 8.67 -28.65 -18.39
C GLY A 872 7.71 -28.60 -17.20
N PHE A 873 8.02 -27.75 -16.21
CA PHE A 873 7.22 -27.50 -15.02
C PHE A 873 6.90 -28.76 -14.23
N LYS A 874 7.96 -29.50 -13.88
CA LYS A 874 7.90 -30.74 -13.10
C LYS A 874 8.53 -30.56 -11.74
N ARG A 875 8.00 -31.28 -10.75
CA ARG A 875 8.57 -31.37 -9.41
C ARG A 875 9.01 -32.81 -9.14
N LYS A 876 10.28 -33.02 -8.81
CA LYS A 876 10.82 -34.30 -8.41
C LYS A 876 11.11 -34.27 -6.91
N THR A 877 10.46 -35.13 -6.14
CA THR A 877 10.70 -35.30 -4.71
C THR A 877 11.38 -36.64 -4.48
N THR A 878 12.57 -36.64 -3.88
CA THR A 878 13.30 -37.85 -3.51
C THR A 878 13.24 -38.01 -2.01
N ASN A 879 12.69 -39.11 -1.54
CA ASN A 879 12.57 -39.42 -0.11
C ASN A 879 13.89 -39.92 0.49
N PRO A 880 14.01 -40.08 1.82
CA PRO A 880 15.26 -40.52 2.47
C PRO A 880 15.77 -41.92 2.08
N ARG A 881 14.93 -42.74 1.42
CA ARG A 881 15.32 -44.06 0.87
C ARG A 881 15.86 -43.93 -0.57
N GLY A 882 15.98 -42.72 -1.12
CA GLY A 882 16.41 -42.50 -2.50
C GLY A 882 15.31 -42.76 -3.55
N LEU A 883 14.07 -43.00 -3.13
CA LEU A 883 12.94 -43.20 -4.04
C LEU A 883 12.39 -41.89 -4.49
N ALA A 884 12.33 -41.68 -5.83
CA ALA A 884 11.90 -40.46 -6.44
C ALA A 884 10.46 -40.51 -6.96
N THR A 885 9.66 -39.51 -6.70
CA THR A 885 8.37 -39.23 -7.32
C THR A 885 8.49 -37.98 -8.18
N VAL A 886 8.01 -38.06 -9.43
CA VAL A 886 7.98 -36.91 -10.35
C VAL A 886 6.52 -36.53 -10.64
N GLU A 887 6.20 -35.28 -10.41
CA GLU A 887 4.87 -34.74 -10.64
C GLU A 887 4.90 -33.71 -11.78
N THR A 888 3.89 -33.74 -12.64
CA THR A 888 3.60 -32.71 -13.66
C THR A 888 2.25 -32.12 -13.35
N PHE A 889 2.08 -30.81 -13.57
CA PHE A 889 0.92 -30.07 -13.09
C PHE A 889 0.05 -29.54 -14.22
N GLN A 890 -1.27 -29.53 -14.01
CA GLN A 890 -2.20 -28.75 -14.82
C GLN A 890 -2.16 -27.31 -14.32
N VAL A 891 -1.71 -26.41 -15.19
CA VAL A 891 -1.53 -24.97 -14.92
C VAL A 891 -2.02 -24.19 -16.14
N PHE A 892 -2.32 -22.90 -15.98
CA PHE A 892 -2.86 -22.10 -17.08
C PHE A 892 -1.98 -20.87 -17.36
N GLY A 893 -2.42 -19.68 -17.03
CA GLY A 893 -1.71 -18.41 -17.26
C GLY A 893 -0.62 -18.10 -16.23
N GLU A 894 -0.51 -18.88 -15.14
CA GLU A 894 0.47 -18.70 -14.09
C GLU A 894 0.98 -20.03 -13.55
N PRO A 895 2.25 -20.06 -13.03
CA PRO A 895 2.81 -21.25 -12.41
C PRO A 895 2.11 -21.58 -11.07
N GLY A 896 1.82 -22.88 -10.84
CA GLY A 896 1.21 -23.40 -9.61
C GLY A 896 1.49 -24.90 -9.46
N TYR A 897 1.67 -25.38 -8.23
CA TYR A 897 2.00 -26.80 -7.93
C TYR A 897 0.88 -27.48 -7.14
N GLU A 898 -0.36 -27.02 -7.25
CA GLU A 898 -1.50 -27.51 -6.47
C GLU A 898 -2.31 -28.61 -7.20
N SER A 899 -2.18 -28.68 -8.54
CA SER A 899 -3.01 -29.54 -9.38
C SER A 899 -2.17 -30.55 -10.18
N PRO A 900 -1.67 -31.64 -9.55
CA PRO A 900 -0.93 -32.66 -10.27
C PRO A 900 -1.81 -33.32 -11.35
N ALA A 901 -1.27 -33.44 -12.58
CA ALA A 901 -1.90 -34.09 -13.71
C ALA A 901 -1.29 -35.46 -13.98
N VAL A 902 0.02 -35.61 -13.75
CA VAL A 902 0.72 -36.89 -13.82
C VAL A 902 1.62 -37.07 -12.64
N ILE A 903 1.59 -38.22 -12.00
CA ILE A 903 2.46 -38.59 -10.88
C ILE A 903 3.17 -39.89 -11.28
N ASP A 904 4.47 -39.81 -11.51
CA ASP A 904 5.36 -40.95 -11.72
C ASP A 904 5.98 -41.32 -10.38
N ALA A 905 5.47 -42.37 -9.75
CA ALA A 905 5.91 -42.86 -8.45
C ALA A 905 7.00 -43.95 -8.63
N PRO A 906 7.75 -44.29 -7.57
CA PRO A 906 8.65 -45.43 -7.56
C PRO A 906 7.97 -46.72 -8.00
N GLU A 907 8.79 -47.74 -8.34
CA GLU A 907 8.31 -49.05 -8.80
C GLU A 907 7.48 -48.99 -10.11
N SER A 908 7.76 -48.01 -10.97
CA SER A 908 7.10 -47.85 -12.27
C SER A 908 5.58 -47.67 -12.20
N VAL A 909 5.09 -47.02 -11.16
CA VAL A 909 3.67 -46.68 -11.01
C VAL A 909 3.41 -45.27 -11.53
N ARG A 910 2.52 -45.14 -12.51
CA ARG A 910 2.03 -43.87 -13.03
C ARG A 910 0.58 -43.65 -12.65
N THR A 911 0.27 -42.47 -12.13
CA THR A 911 -1.10 -41.99 -11.93
C THR A 911 -1.33 -40.82 -12.87
N GLN A 912 -2.32 -40.90 -13.76
CA GLN A 912 -2.80 -39.79 -14.56
C GLN A 912 -4.11 -39.26 -13.99
N ILE A 913 -4.21 -37.93 -13.86
CA ILE A 913 -5.38 -37.26 -13.30
C ILE A 913 -5.86 -36.26 -14.34
N MET A 914 -6.97 -36.58 -14.99
CA MET A 914 -7.66 -35.66 -15.88
C MET A 914 -8.55 -34.75 -15.03
N ARG A 915 -8.44 -33.45 -15.23
CA ARG A 915 -9.17 -32.43 -14.44
C ARG A 915 -9.97 -31.52 -15.37
N ASP A 916 -11.06 -31.00 -14.83
CA ASP A 916 -11.83 -29.94 -15.47
C ASP A 916 -11.11 -28.58 -15.36
N ALA A 917 -11.72 -27.54 -15.90
CA ALA A 917 -11.19 -26.15 -15.83
C ALA A 917 -11.17 -25.58 -14.41
N PHE A 918 -11.92 -26.16 -13.47
CA PHE A 918 -11.93 -25.80 -12.05
C PHE A 918 -10.85 -26.53 -11.24
N GLY A 919 -10.06 -27.41 -11.88
CA GLY A 919 -9.06 -28.23 -11.21
C GLY A 919 -9.64 -29.46 -10.50
N LYS A 920 -10.95 -29.77 -10.65
CA LYS A 920 -11.56 -30.96 -10.06
C LYS A 920 -11.22 -32.19 -10.89
N PRO A 921 -10.87 -33.34 -10.28
CA PRO A 921 -10.58 -34.57 -11.00
C PRO A 921 -11.85 -35.12 -11.63
N LEU A 922 -11.79 -35.33 -12.95
CA LEU A 922 -12.82 -36.02 -13.74
C LEU A 922 -12.53 -37.51 -13.84
N GLU A 923 -11.25 -37.89 -13.96
CA GLU A 923 -10.80 -39.25 -14.08
C GLU A 923 -9.43 -39.40 -13.43
N ILE A 924 -9.22 -40.54 -12.77
CA ILE A 924 -7.95 -40.94 -12.18
C ILE A 924 -7.63 -42.33 -12.68
N GLN A 925 -6.58 -42.44 -13.50
CA GLN A 925 -6.07 -43.71 -13.98
C GLN A 925 -4.76 -44.06 -13.31
N ARG A 926 -4.64 -45.27 -12.77
CA ARG A 926 -3.39 -45.79 -12.21
C ARG A 926 -2.94 -47.00 -13.02
N MET A 927 -1.71 -46.97 -13.50
CA MET A 927 -1.15 -47.97 -14.35
C MET A 927 0.29 -48.33 -13.96
N SER A 928 0.74 -49.55 -14.25
CA SER A 928 2.14 -49.93 -14.21
C SER A 928 2.81 -49.50 -15.51
N THR A 929 3.98 -48.87 -15.41
CA THR A 929 4.85 -48.54 -16.56
C THR A 929 5.98 -49.56 -16.71
N ALA A 930 6.04 -50.62 -15.87
CA ALA A 930 6.93 -51.77 -16.06
C ALA A 930 6.46 -52.56 -17.25
N GLN A 931 7.32 -52.76 -18.26
CA GLN A 931 7.13 -53.73 -19.35
C GLN A 931 7.60 -55.09 -18.88
#